data_6c1f500cc806454786fb5af841e687f0
#
_entry.id   6c1f500cc806454786fb5af841e687f0
#
_cell.length_a   1.000
_cell.length_b   1.000
_cell.length_c   1.000
_cell.angle_alpha   90.00
_cell.angle_beta   90.00
_cell.angle_gamma   90.00
#
_symmetry.space_group_name_H-M   'P 1'
#
loop_
_entity.id
_entity.type
_entity.pdbx_description
1 polymer ?
#
loop_
_entity_poly.entity_id
_entity_poly.type
_entity_poly.pdbx_seq_one_letter_code
_entity_poly.pdbx_strand_id
1 'polypeptide(L)'
;MRFLKSLNLMKSPGFLRSLGLLFPVLFFWNCQGDREPESGEHRLWFREPAAIWEATLPLGNGHIGMMPDGGIHREKIVLNDITLWSGGVQDANNYEAARHLPEIRRLLFEGKNDQAQELVYQTFGCKGAGSGFGNGTNVPYGSFETLGNLYFEFKTDSQAIPDHYSRGLSLDDATAHTTFALGGVEYQREYFTSFAHDVGVIRLSASKKGKISFRIRLDRPEKFKTGAEGNLLKMEGQLNNGTDGKGMQYQVLVTVKNKGGKLRTENNSLIVEGATTAEVYLSAGTSYKNPAFRRQVREKLDKAIDSEYKSLKNAHELSYTALFNRVELDLPENPERELLTTPDRLMAFAENPDDNGLVNLYFQYGRYLLISSTHAGLLPPNLQGLWANTIHTPWNGDYHLNINVQMNHWPAEITNLAELHRPLIGLTKELVKPGSKTAKVFYNADGWVAHMMTNVWGFTAPGEHPSWGATNTGGAWLCAHLWEHYDYNRDTAYLREIYPVLRGASRFFLNMLVEEPHHGWLVTAPTTSPENAFLMPGSRKPVNICMGSTMDNQLIRELFGNTIASAKILAMDDSLAQRLSEASAKLPPNRIGSDGRLMEWLGEYEEEDPHHRHSSHLYGLHPGNQITPEQTPDLAAAARKSLERRGDGGTGWSRAWKVNFWARLHDGNHAFTLLKNLLEPAFDTELNYTSNGGTYPNLFCAHPPFQMDGNWGGCAGIAEMLLQSHAGFIHLIPALPDQFRDGSFRGLRARGGFTVSADWKEKKLLKALIEASCDSEARINYAGETLPSATINGKTTRVTTDGKFLTFSLRKGDLLSLVFSQDGAPHLP
;
A
#
# COMPACT_ATOMS: atom_id res chain seq x y z
N MET A 1 11.52 -19.64 36.55
CA MET A 1 11.97 -19.58 37.97
C MET A 1 12.06 -18.13 38.40
N ARG A 2 11.14 -17.72 39.24
CA ARG A 2 11.15 -16.69 40.28
C ARG A 2 11.87 -15.35 40.00
N PHE A 3 11.15 -14.20 39.90
CA PHE A 3 10.80 -13.38 41.06
C PHE A 3 9.54 -12.56 40.80
N LEU A 4 8.59 -12.73 41.67
CA LEU A 4 7.33 -12.01 41.85
C LEU A 4 7.42 -11.14 43.10
N LYS A 5 6.55 -10.11 43.10
CA LYS A 5 6.05 -9.35 44.29
C LYS A 5 6.93 -8.15 44.70
N SER A 6 6.39 -6.97 44.96
CA SER A 6 5.11 -6.50 45.49
C SER A 6 5.17 -4.97 45.58
N LEU A 7 4.15 -4.21 45.48
CA LEU A 7 3.39 -3.68 46.61
C LEU A 7 2.22 -2.81 46.13
N ASN A 8 1.06 -3.15 46.62
CA ASN A 8 -0.16 -2.33 46.67
C ASN A 8 -0.10 -1.40 47.90
N LEU A 9 -1.00 -0.40 47.85
CA LEU A 9 -1.58 0.47 48.91
C LEU A 9 -1.17 1.94 48.76
N MET A 10 -2.07 2.93 48.69
CA MET A 10 -3.28 3.19 49.43
C MET A 10 -4.12 4.26 48.76
N LYS A 11 -5.44 4.14 48.91
CA LYS A 11 -6.45 5.19 48.67
C LYS A 11 -6.52 6.18 49.84
N SER A 12 -6.77 7.43 49.54
CA SER A 12 -7.97 8.23 49.90
C SER A 12 -7.66 9.67 50.39
N PRO A 13 -8.66 10.59 50.49
CA PRO A 13 -8.54 11.95 50.04
C PRO A 13 -8.53 12.95 51.20
N GLY A 14 -8.07 14.16 50.98
CA GLY A 14 -8.19 15.23 51.95
C GLY A 14 -7.93 16.63 51.39
N PHE A 15 -8.99 17.38 51.36
CA PHE A 15 -9.10 18.83 51.30
C PHE A 15 -7.92 19.63 51.83
N LEU A 16 -7.52 20.71 51.15
CA LEU A 16 -7.44 22.06 51.76
C LEU A 16 -7.24 23.14 50.68
N ARG A 17 -8.08 24.14 50.79
CA ARG A 17 -8.05 25.41 50.04
C ARG A 17 -6.88 26.30 50.57
N SER A 18 -6.25 27.05 49.69
CA SER A 18 -5.86 28.43 49.92
C SER A 18 -5.43 29.14 48.64
N LEU A 19 -6.16 30.18 48.39
CA LEU A 19 -5.85 31.52 47.88
C LEU A 19 -4.70 31.70 46.87
N GLY A 20 -5.13 32.22 45.81
CA GLY A 20 -4.67 33.00 44.75
C GLY A 20 -3.51 33.92 44.80
N LEU A 21 -2.84 33.99 43.63
CA LEU A 21 -2.25 35.21 43.10
C LEU A 21 -2.26 35.04 41.57
N LEU A 22 -3.18 35.73 40.93
CA LEU A 22 -3.22 35.96 39.48
C LEU A 22 -2.08 36.90 39.11
N PHE A 23 -1.08 36.39 38.42
CA PHE A 23 -0.25 37.19 37.54
C PHE A 23 -0.75 36.95 36.09
N PRO A 24 -1.18 38.02 35.39
CA PRO A 24 -1.41 37.92 33.96
C PRO A 24 -0.06 37.91 33.26
N VAL A 25 0.39 36.75 32.80
CA VAL A 25 1.45 36.68 31.78
C VAL A 25 0.81 37.14 30.47
N LEU A 26 1.02 38.40 30.15
CA LEU A 26 0.79 38.96 28.85
C LEU A 26 1.77 38.25 27.86
N PHE A 27 1.31 37.26 27.18
CA PHE A 27 1.94 36.79 25.94
C PHE A 27 1.76 37.91 24.89
N PHE A 28 2.77 38.70 24.70
CA PHE A 28 2.91 39.49 23.48
C PHE A 28 3.09 38.48 22.33
N TRP A 29 2.05 38.16 21.66
CA TRP A 29 2.10 37.60 20.31
C TRP A 29 2.69 38.68 19.40
N ASN A 30 3.97 38.53 19.09
CA ASN A 30 4.62 39.31 18.05
C ASN A 30 4.08 38.73 16.72
N CYS A 31 3.06 39.35 16.14
CA CYS A 31 2.66 39.12 14.75
C CYS A 31 3.78 39.65 13.84
N GLN A 32 4.87 38.90 13.69
CA GLN A 32 5.72 39.04 12.51
C GLN A 32 5.01 38.25 11.39
N GLY A 33 4.71 38.95 10.30
CA GLY A 33 3.98 38.46 9.16
C GLY A 33 4.54 37.12 8.67
N ASP A 34 3.78 36.05 8.91
CA ASP A 34 4.01 34.76 8.31
C ASP A 34 3.95 34.97 6.79
N ARG A 35 5.02 34.66 6.07
CA ARG A 35 4.91 34.50 4.62
C ARG A 35 3.92 33.37 4.40
N GLU A 36 2.88 33.66 3.61
CA GLU A 36 1.99 32.61 3.13
C GLU A 36 2.85 31.48 2.53
N PRO A 37 2.55 30.22 2.86
CA PRO A 37 3.24 29.09 2.29
C PRO A 37 3.13 29.14 0.74
N GLU A 38 4.20 28.75 0.04
CA GLU A 38 4.18 28.68 -1.43
C GLU A 38 2.95 27.91 -1.91
N SER A 39 2.22 28.49 -2.87
CA SER A 39 0.96 27.96 -3.36
C SER A 39 1.17 26.62 -4.06
N GLY A 40 0.60 25.54 -3.55
CA GLY A 40 0.41 24.24 -4.17
C GLY A 40 -0.84 23.64 -3.58
N GLU A 41 -1.68 23.07 -4.43
CA GLU A 41 -2.99 22.54 -4.05
C GLU A 41 -2.86 21.30 -3.14
N HIS A 42 -1.88 20.42 -3.41
CA HIS A 42 -1.65 19.18 -2.66
C HIS A 42 -0.26 19.17 -2.02
N ARG A 43 -0.18 19.54 -0.74
CA ARG A 43 1.11 19.61 -0.05
C ARG A 43 1.07 19.13 1.39
N LEU A 44 2.17 18.48 1.82
CA LEU A 44 2.51 18.32 3.22
C LEU A 44 3.41 19.49 3.62
N TRP A 45 3.20 20.12 4.79
CA TRP A 45 4.08 21.18 5.24
C TRP A 45 4.21 21.28 6.77
N PHE A 46 5.34 21.83 7.22
CA PHE A 46 5.77 21.84 8.61
C PHE A 46 6.52 23.13 8.91
N ARG A 47 6.44 23.58 10.16
CA ARG A 47 7.14 24.78 10.68
C ARG A 47 8.43 24.47 11.42
N GLU A 48 8.87 23.22 11.48
CA GLU A 48 10.07 22.80 12.19
C GLU A 48 10.74 21.59 11.47
N PRO A 49 12.05 21.36 11.70
CA PRO A 49 12.72 20.13 11.26
C PRO A 49 12.06 18.89 11.85
N ALA A 50 12.20 17.75 11.17
CA ALA A 50 11.66 16.50 11.64
C ALA A 50 12.45 15.98 12.85
N ALA A 51 11.73 15.74 13.96
CA ALA A 51 12.30 15.16 15.18
C ALA A 51 12.34 13.63 15.12
N ILE A 52 11.42 13.01 14.35
CA ILE A 52 11.32 11.57 14.13
C ILE A 52 11.30 11.27 12.63
N TRP A 53 11.62 10.05 12.26
CA TRP A 53 11.67 9.65 10.85
C TRP A 53 10.30 9.76 10.18
N GLU A 54 9.22 9.43 10.88
CA GLU A 54 7.84 9.49 10.41
C GLU A 54 7.30 10.93 10.29
N ALA A 55 8.15 11.92 10.49
CA ALA A 55 7.89 13.34 10.18
C ALA A 55 8.75 13.85 9.02
N THR A 56 9.64 13.04 8.43
CA THR A 56 10.45 13.41 7.27
C THR A 56 9.64 13.37 5.97
N LEU A 57 10.19 13.91 4.89
CA LEU A 57 9.49 14.04 3.60
C LEU A 57 9.86 12.88 2.66
N PRO A 58 8.94 11.96 2.34
CA PRO A 58 9.25 10.80 1.50
C PRO A 58 9.31 11.17 0.02
N LEU A 59 10.51 11.16 -0.55
CA LEU A 59 10.75 11.29 -1.98
C LEU A 59 11.11 9.94 -2.57
N GLY A 60 10.64 9.65 -3.79
CA GLY A 60 10.96 8.42 -4.49
C GLY A 60 10.67 8.52 -5.98
N ASN A 61 11.34 7.69 -6.78
CA ASN A 61 11.11 7.55 -8.23
C ASN A 61 10.83 6.09 -8.63
N GLY A 62 10.44 5.27 -7.65
CA GLY A 62 10.23 3.84 -7.83
C GLY A 62 11.50 2.99 -7.69
N HIS A 63 12.69 3.58 -7.70
CA HIS A 63 13.96 2.91 -7.50
C HIS A 63 14.70 3.43 -6.28
N ILE A 64 14.99 4.74 -6.26
CA ILE A 64 15.73 5.42 -5.19
C ILE A 64 14.75 6.21 -4.34
N GLY A 65 14.86 6.08 -3.01
CA GLY A 65 14.17 6.89 -2.02
C GLY A 65 15.09 7.84 -1.28
N MET A 66 14.60 9.04 -0.96
CA MET A 66 15.24 10.01 -0.10
C MET A 66 14.24 10.53 0.94
N MET A 67 14.68 10.69 2.19
CA MET A 67 13.83 11.22 3.27
C MET A 67 14.57 12.32 4.02
N PRO A 68 14.54 13.59 3.55
CA PRO A 68 15.16 14.71 4.23
C PRO A 68 14.41 15.09 5.52
N ASP A 69 15.15 15.35 6.60
CA ASP A 69 14.62 15.83 7.88
C ASP A 69 14.51 17.38 7.94
N GLY A 70 15.13 18.08 7.00
CA GLY A 70 15.11 19.55 6.92
C GLY A 70 15.93 20.25 8.02
N GLY A 71 16.87 19.58 8.66
CA GLY A 71 17.68 20.13 9.73
C GLY A 71 18.51 21.35 9.29
N ILE A 72 18.57 22.41 10.11
CA ILE A 72 19.16 23.70 9.76
C ILE A 72 20.70 23.65 9.78
N HIS A 73 21.27 23.21 10.91
CA HIS A 73 22.71 23.15 11.13
C HIS A 73 23.29 21.80 10.72
N ARG A 74 22.49 20.76 10.84
CA ARG A 74 22.79 19.41 10.41
C ARG A 74 21.52 18.80 9.83
N GLU A 75 21.64 18.21 8.66
CA GLU A 75 20.53 17.52 8.02
C GLU A 75 20.90 16.06 7.76
N LYS A 76 19.97 15.17 8.03
CA LYS A 76 20.04 13.74 7.73
C LYS A 76 19.02 13.40 6.66
N ILE A 77 19.49 12.83 5.58
CA ILE A 77 18.64 12.30 4.52
C ILE A 77 18.79 10.78 4.52
N VAL A 78 17.72 10.04 4.89
CA VAL A 78 17.72 8.58 4.80
C VAL A 78 17.57 8.20 3.34
N LEU A 79 18.37 7.23 2.90
CA LEU A 79 18.43 6.74 1.53
C LEU A 79 17.89 5.31 1.44
N ASN A 80 17.18 5.03 0.35
CA ASN A 80 16.65 3.71 0.05
C ASN A 80 16.91 3.33 -1.41
N ASP A 81 16.96 2.04 -1.67
CA ASP A 81 16.93 1.42 -2.99
C ASP A 81 15.98 0.21 -2.90
N ILE A 82 14.93 0.17 -3.73
CA ILE A 82 13.88 -0.87 -3.67
C ILE A 82 14.46 -2.27 -3.83
N THR A 83 15.64 -2.40 -4.43
CA THR A 83 16.30 -3.68 -4.69
C THR A 83 17.31 -4.08 -3.61
N LEU A 84 17.46 -3.30 -2.51
CA LEU A 84 18.44 -3.60 -1.47
C LEU A 84 17.89 -4.54 -0.40
N TRP A 85 18.16 -5.81 -0.54
CA TRP A 85 17.71 -6.87 0.37
C TRP A 85 18.89 -7.71 0.87
N SER A 86 18.88 -8.04 2.16
CA SER A 86 19.74 -9.13 2.69
C SER A 86 19.15 -10.49 2.32
N GLY A 87 19.78 -11.56 2.78
CA GLY A 87 19.37 -12.92 2.45
C GLY A 87 19.85 -13.41 1.09
N GLY A 88 19.25 -14.49 0.62
CA GLY A 88 19.59 -15.15 -0.64
C GLY A 88 18.62 -16.27 -0.98
N VAL A 89 18.77 -16.82 -2.18
CA VAL A 89 17.96 -17.96 -2.62
C VAL A 89 18.21 -19.15 -1.69
N GLN A 90 17.13 -19.74 -1.20
CA GLN A 90 17.15 -20.88 -0.30
C GLN A 90 16.13 -21.95 -0.68
N ASP A 91 16.38 -23.18 -0.28
CA ASP A 91 15.38 -24.24 -0.31
C ASP A 91 14.78 -24.42 1.08
N ALA A 92 13.68 -23.73 1.33
CA ALA A 92 12.93 -23.78 2.59
C ALA A 92 11.87 -24.90 2.61
N ASN A 93 11.85 -25.79 1.63
CA ASN A 93 10.85 -26.86 1.55
C ASN A 93 11.15 -27.99 2.56
N ASN A 94 10.14 -28.41 3.30
CA ASN A 94 10.20 -29.56 4.18
C ASN A 94 9.78 -30.82 3.43
N TYR A 95 10.74 -31.61 2.99
CA TYR A 95 10.53 -32.81 2.16
C TYR A 95 9.80 -33.95 2.88
N GLU A 96 9.64 -33.86 4.19
CA GLU A 96 8.91 -34.83 4.98
C GLU A 96 7.43 -34.49 5.14
N ALA A 97 7.02 -33.25 4.79
CA ALA A 97 5.69 -32.73 5.07
C ALA A 97 4.57 -33.55 4.42
N ALA A 98 4.69 -33.89 3.14
CA ALA A 98 3.63 -34.56 2.38
C ALA A 98 3.24 -35.93 2.97
N ARG A 99 4.15 -36.65 3.66
CA ARG A 99 3.85 -37.95 4.26
C ARG A 99 2.90 -37.83 5.45
N HIS A 100 2.83 -36.71 6.11
CA HIS A 100 1.95 -36.43 7.23
C HIS A 100 0.57 -35.92 6.82
N LEU A 101 0.43 -35.52 5.57
CA LEU A 101 -0.80 -34.93 5.05
C LEU A 101 -2.05 -35.84 5.19
N PRO A 102 -1.98 -37.17 4.93
CA PRO A 102 -3.12 -38.05 5.14
C PRO A 102 -3.60 -38.07 6.58
N GLU A 103 -2.68 -38.09 7.55
CA GLU A 103 -3.04 -38.11 8.98
C GLU A 103 -3.59 -36.75 9.43
N ILE A 104 -3.02 -35.65 9.00
CA ILE A 104 -3.54 -34.29 9.25
C ILE A 104 -4.98 -34.20 8.75
N ARG A 105 -5.24 -34.65 7.51
CA ARG A 105 -6.59 -34.66 6.92
C ARG A 105 -7.56 -35.53 7.68
N ARG A 106 -7.14 -36.74 8.10
CA ARG A 106 -7.98 -37.63 8.90
C ARG A 106 -8.39 -36.97 10.23
N LEU A 107 -7.46 -36.36 10.94
CA LEU A 107 -7.75 -35.63 12.18
C LEU A 107 -8.74 -34.49 11.97
N LEU A 108 -8.57 -33.71 10.90
CA LEU A 108 -9.48 -32.60 10.55
C LEU A 108 -10.89 -33.14 10.21
N PHE A 109 -11.00 -34.23 9.47
CA PHE A 109 -12.28 -34.86 9.14
C PHE A 109 -13.00 -35.43 10.37
N GLU A 110 -12.25 -35.86 11.39
CA GLU A 110 -12.80 -36.31 12.68
C GLU A 110 -13.11 -35.16 13.65
N GLY A 111 -12.93 -33.91 13.25
CA GLY A 111 -13.14 -32.75 14.11
C GLY A 111 -12.09 -32.56 15.21
N LYS A 112 -10.94 -33.25 15.10
CA LYS A 112 -9.82 -33.20 16.04
C LYS A 112 -8.78 -32.12 15.65
N ASN A 113 -9.26 -30.86 15.47
CA ASN A 113 -8.45 -29.81 14.96
C ASN A 113 -7.25 -29.44 15.86
N ASP A 114 -7.39 -29.59 17.19
CA ASP A 114 -6.29 -29.38 18.13
C ASP A 114 -5.15 -30.38 17.93
N GLN A 115 -5.48 -31.69 17.70
CA GLN A 115 -4.47 -32.70 17.39
C GLN A 115 -3.87 -32.50 16.00
N ALA A 116 -4.70 -32.13 15.02
CA ALA A 116 -4.20 -31.74 13.69
C ALA A 116 -3.23 -30.56 13.76
N GLN A 117 -3.55 -29.55 14.57
CA GLN A 117 -2.69 -28.39 14.79
C GLN A 117 -1.33 -28.77 15.38
N GLU A 118 -1.30 -29.61 16.41
CA GLU A 118 -0.05 -30.11 16.99
C GLU A 118 0.81 -30.84 15.95
N LEU A 119 0.19 -31.68 15.11
CA LEU A 119 0.91 -32.38 14.04
C LEU A 119 1.41 -31.42 12.94
N VAL A 120 0.60 -30.44 12.55
CA VAL A 120 1.00 -29.40 11.56
C VAL A 120 2.18 -28.58 12.09
N TYR A 121 2.18 -28.21 13.37
CA TYR A 121 3.29 -27.46 13.99
C TYR A 121 4.61 -28.23 13.96
N GLN A 122 4.54 -29.56 14.11
CA GLN A 122 5.72 -30.41 14.10
C GLN A 122 6.23 -30.75 12.70
N THR A 123 5.35 -30.78 11.70
CA THR A 123 5.67 -31.47 10.43
C THR A 123 5.43 -30.63 9.18
N PHE A 124 4.66 -29.55 9.24
CA PHE A 124 4.19 -28.82 8.05
C PHE A 124 4.69 -27.39 7.91
N GLY A 125 5.60 -26.93 8.78
CA GLY A 125 6.31 -25.65 8.64
C GLY A 125 7.47 -25.73 7.64
N CYS A 126 8.02 -24.57 7.28
CA CYS A 126 9.20 -24.49 6.42
C CYS A 126 10.42 -25.16 7.10
N LYS A 127 11.42 -25.50 6.27
CA LYS A 127 12.73 -25.95 6.76
C LYS A 127 13.61 -24.73 7.09
N GLY A 128 14.30 -24.79 8.22
CA GLY A 128 15.20 -23.73 8.68
C GLY A 128 14.49 -22.63 9.45
N ALA A 129 15.07 -21.44 9.46
CA ALA A 129 14.61 -20.32 10.25
C ALA A 129 13.37 -19.58 9.67
N GLY A 130 12.94 -19.93 8.45
CA GLY A 130 11.87 -19.20 7.79
C GLY A 130 12.19 -17.72 7.68
N SER A 131 11.22 -16.86 8.02
CA SER A 131 11.38 -15.40 8.06
C SER A 131 12.16 -14.91 9.29
N GLY A 132 12.58 -15.82 10.20
CA GLY A 132 13.16 -15.44 11.48
C GLY A 132 12.17 -14.77 12.43
N PHE A 133 10.88 -15.09 12.31
CA PHE A 133 9.78 -14.41 13.02
C PHE A 133 9.76 -12.88 12.79
N GLY A 134 9.94 -12.47 11.53
CA GLY A 134 9.99 -11.06 11.14
C GLY A 134 11.33 -10.38 11.45
N ASN A 135 12.38 -11.14 11.76
CA ASN A 135 13.73 -10.64 12.01
C ASN A 135 14.76 -11.41 11.15
N GLY A 136 14.57 -11.36 9.86
CA GLY A 136 15.27 -12.17 8.86
C GLY A 136 16.59 -11.63 8.37
N THR A 137 17.06 -10.48 8.82
CA THR A 137 18.29 -9.80 8.34
C THR A 137 19.52 -10.73 8.30
N ASN A 138 19.64 -11.67 9.26
CA ASN A 138 20.77 -12.56 9.41
C ASN A 138 20.47 -14.04 9.04
N VAL A 139 19.31 -14.32 8.44
CA VAL A 139 18.95 -15.65 7.94
C VAL A 139 18.76 -15.60 6.42
N PRO A 140 18.73 -16.76 5.72
CA PRO A 140 18.61 -16.78 4.25
C PRO A 140 17.36 -16.10 3.69
N TYR A 141 16.29 -15.97 4.48
CA TYR A 141 15.08 -15.25 4.08
C TYR A 141 15.37 -13.77 3.76
N GLY A 142 16.18 -13.12 4.58
CA GLY A 142 16.58 -11.73 4.41
C GLY A 142 15.50 -10.71 4.82
N SER A 143 15.85 -9.45 4.61
CA SER A 143 15.05 -8.29 4.94
C SER A 143 15.30 -7.17 3.91
N PHE A 144 14.28 -6.35 3.63
CA PHE A 144 14.47 -5.06 2.99
C PHE A 144 15.19 -4.13 3.97
N GLU A 145 16.25 -3.43 3.52
CA GLU A 145 17.08 -2.65 4.42
C GLU A 145 17.30 -1.22 3.92
N THR A 146 17.53 -0.31 4.87
CA THR A 146 17.97 1.05 4.52
C THR A 146 19.26 0.99 3.69
N LEU A 147 19.37 1.85 2.68
CA LEU A 147 20.61 2.03 1.90
C LEU A 147 21.68 2.76 2.71
N GLY A 148 21.26 3.60 3.66
CA GLY A 148 22.13 4.40 4.53
C GLY A 148 21.66 5.83 4.66
N ASN A 149 22.56 6.73 5.02
CA ASN A 149 22.26 8.12 5.28
C ASN A 149 23.25 9.04 4.55
N LEU A 150 22.73 10.13 4.00
CA LEU A 150 23.51 11.29 3.57
C LEU A 150 23.36 12.40 4.61
N TYR A 151 24.48 12.86 5.14
CA TYR A 151 24.51 13.95 6.13
C TYR A 151 25.07 15.21 5.52
N PHE A 152 24.42 16.32 5.83
CA PHE A 152 24.95 17.66 5.68
C PHE A 152 25.30 18.23 7.05
N GLU A 153 26.47 18.82 7.16
CA GLU A 153 26.93 19.61 8.30
C GLU A 153 27.20 21.02 7.80
N PHE A 154 26.30 21.95 8.11
CA PHE A 154 26.38 23.32 7.61
C PHE A 154 27.29 24.19 8.50
N LYS A 155 28.15 24.99 7.87
CA LYS A 155 28.99 25.93 8.58
C LYS A 155 28.17 27.19 8.90
N THR A 156 27.32 27.09 9.90
CA THR A 156 26.47 28.15 10.41
C THR A 156 26.74 28.31 11.93
N ASP A 157 26.34 29.42 12.48
CA ASP A 157 26.37 29.60 13.95
C ASP A 157 25.31 28.67 14.56
N SER A 158 25.76 27.65 15.30
CA SER A 158 24.89 26.64 15.90
C SER A 158 23.94 27.17 16.97
N GLN A 159 24.17 28.39 17.45
CA GLN A 159 23.34 29.09 18.43
C GLN A 159 22.33 30.03 17.77
N ALA A 160 22.46 30.27 16.48
CA ALA A 160 21.56 31.16 15.77
C ALA A 160 20.19 30.50 15.57
N ILE A 161 19.14 31.21 15.97
CA ILE A 161 17.75 30.80 15.80
C ILE A 161 17.27 31.36 14.45
N PRO A 162 16.60 30.57 13.62
CA PRO A 162 16.04 31.06 12.36
C PRO A 162 14.91 32.06 12.62
N ASP A 163 14.84 33.09 11.81
CA ASP A 163 13.75 34.08 11.87
C ASP A 163 12.41 33.48 11.41
N HIS A 164 12.46 32.58 10.46
CA HIS A 164 11.32 31.76 10.00
C HIS A 164 11.84 30.44 9.45
N TYR A 165 10.98 29.45 9.46
CA TYR A 165 11.28 28.12 8.91
C TYR A 165 10.04 27.49 8.30
N SER A 166 10.20 26.87 7.14
CA SER A 166 9.19 26.05 6.50
C SER A 166 9.85 24.90 5.74
N ARG A 167 9.26 23.74 5.79
CA ARG A 167 9.57 22.63 4.89
C ARG A 167 8.30 21.97 4.42
N GLY A 168 8.32 21.41 3.22
CA GLY A 168 7.14 20.78 2.65
C GLY A 168 7.48 19.88 1.48
N LEU A 169 6.48 19.07 1.13
CA LEU A 169 6.47 18.21 -0.05
C LEU A 169 5.26 18.58 -0.90
N SER A 170 5.51 19.07 -2.11
CA SER A 170 4.49 19.25 -3.13
C SER A 170 4.23 17.93 -3.83
N LEU A 171 2.96 17.47 -3.82
CA LEU A 171 2.55 16.30 -4.57
C LEU A 171 2.31 16.61 -6.04
N ASP A 172 2.14 17.89 -6.40
CA ASP A 172 1.86 18.31 -7.76
C ASP A 172 3.07 18.16 -8.70
N ASP A 173 4.28 18.24 -8.14
CA ASP A 173 5.54 18.10 -8.89
C ASP A 173 6.56 17.14 -8.26
N ALA A 174 6.20 16.44 -7.18
CA ALA A 174 7.04 15.51 -6.42
C ALA A 174 8.37 16.14 -5.95
N THR A 175 8.32 17.41 -5.50
CA THR A 175 9.48 18.18 -5.04
C THR A 175 9.32 18.55 -3.57
N ALA A 176 10.36 18.34 -2.77
CA ALA A 176 10.40 18.81 -1.39
C ALA A 176 11.24 20.08 -1.27
N HIS A 177 10.87 20.93 -0.30
CA HIS A 177 11.53 22.20 -0.03
C HIS A 177 11.81 22.38 1.45
N THR A 178 12.91 23.08 1.76
CA THR A 178 13.19 23.62 3.09
C THR A 178 13.66 25.06 2.93
N THR A 179 12.96 25.99 3.56
CA THR A 179 13.28 27.43 3.53
C THR A 179 13.41 27.97 4.94
N PHE A 180 14.40 28.80 5.19
CA PHE A 180 14.58 29.49 6.47
C PHE A 180 15.47 30.72 6.29
N ALA A 181 15.36 31.69 7.21
CA ALA A 181 16.28 32.81 7.27
C ALA A 181 17.17 32.70 8.51
N LEU A 182 18.46 33.00 8.37
CA LEU A 182 19.44 32.94 9.42
C LEU A 182 20.42 34.09 9.29
N GLY A 183 20.48 34.99 10.29
CA GLY A 183 21.35 36.14 10.28
C GLY A 183 21.12 37.10 9.08
N GLY A 184 19.87 37.30 8.70
CA GLY A 184 19.46 38.15 7.56
C GLY A 184 19.86 37.58 6.19
N VAL A 185 20.06 36.25 6.08
CA VAL A 185 20.29 35.49 4.85
C VAL A 185 19.19 34.47 4.70
N GLU A 186 18.45 34.47 3.61
CA GLU A 186 17.49 33.47 3.27
C GLU A 186 18.20 32.30 2.63
N TYR A 187 17.87 31.08 3.06
CA TYR A 187 18.35 29.80 2.54
C TYR A 187 17.19 29.01 1.98
N GLN A 188 17.41 28.38 0.85
CA GLN A 188 16.46 27.47 0.22
C GLN A 188 17.18 26.18 -0.16
N ARG A 189 16.56 25.06 0.15
CA ARG A 189 16.94 23.72 -0.30
C ARG A 189 15.77 23.11 -1.05
N GLU A 190 16.05 22.51 -2.20
CA GLU A 190 15.07 21.81 -3.03
C GLU A 190 15.56 20.38 -3.24
N TYR A 191 14.65 19.40 -3.13
CA TYR A 191 14.99 17.99 -3.19
C TYR A 191 14.01 17.28 -4.12
N PHE A 192 14.52 16.40 -4.99
CA PHE A 192 13.69 15.47 -5.75
C PHE A 192 14.47 14.22 -6.17
N THR A 193 13.78 13.15 -6.46
CA THR A 193 14.30 11.94 -7.10
C THR A 193 13.85 11.94 -8.54
N SER A 194 14.78 12.11 -9.48
CA SER A 194 14.45 12.26 -10.90
C SER A 194 13.89 10.97 -11.50
N PHE A 195 12.64 10.99 -11.96
CA PHE A 195 12.03 9.89 -12.70
C PHE A 195 12.71 9.63 -14.05
N ALA A 196 13.14 10.69 -14.73
CA ALA A 196 13.75 10.59 -16.06
C ALA A 196 15.21 10.15 -16.03
N HIS A 197 15.95 10.47 -14.96
CA HIS A 197 17.42 10.24 -14.89
C HIS A 197 17.82 9.21 -13.85
N ASP A 198 16.90 8.81 -12.99
CA ASP A 198 17.09 7.85 -11.90
C ASP A 198 18.26 8.23 -10.96
N VAL A 199 18.22 9.47 -10.47
CA VAL A 199 19.17 10.06 -9.53
C VAL A 199 18.43 10.90 -8.48
N GLY A 200 18.97 10.98 -7.28
CA GLY A 200 18.59 11.96 -6.28
C GLY A 200 19.27 13.32 -6.57
N VAL A 201 18.54 14.41 -6.40
CA VAL A 201 19.03 15.78 -6.65
C VAL A 201 18.66 16.68 -5.47
N ILE A 202 19.65 17.44 -4.99
CA ILE A 202 19.48 18.41 -3.92
C ILE A 202 20.13 19.72 -4.37
N ARG A 203 19.34 20.78 -4.43
CA ARG A 203 19.85 22.11 -4.75
C ARG A 203 19.79 23.02 -3.54
N LEU A 204 20.91 23.68 -3.25
CA LEU A 204 21.05 24.64 -2.18
C LEU A 204 21.31 26.04 -2.77
N SER A 205 20.58 27.02 -2.28
CA SER A 205 20.75 28.44 -2.66
C SER A 205 20.63 29.35 -1.45
N ALA A 206 21.19 30.58 -1.57
CA ALA A 206 21.08 31.60 -0.54
C ALA A 206 20.86 32.96 -1.20
N SER A 207 20.16 33.89 -0.51
CA SER A 207 19.89 35.27 -0.99
C SER A 207 21.14 36.12 -1.11
N LYS A 208 22.24 35.73 -0.45
CA LYS A 208 23.54 36.42 -0.52
C LYS A 208 24.61 35.48 -1.08
N LYS A 209 25.49 36.05 -1.97
CA LYS A 209 26.59 35.29 -2.57
C LYS A 209 27.58 34.78 -1.53
N GLY A 210 28.14 33.59 -1.73
CA GLY A 210 29.19 33.05 -0.91
C GLY A 210 28.70 32.53 0.46
N LYS A 211 27.42 32.30 0.65
CA LYS A 211 26.85 31.89 1.96
C LYS A 211 26.59 30.39 2.08
N ILE A 212 26.78 29.61 1.03
CA ILE A 212 26.61 28.14 1.06
C ILE A 212 27.96 27.52 1.41
N SER A 213 28.03 26.94 2.63
CA SER A 213 29.19 26.19 3.09
C SER A 213 28.72 24.96 3.91
N PHE A 214 29.17 23.79 3.50
CA PHE A 214 28.77 22.54 4.14
C PHE A 214 29.81 21.42 3.91
N ARG A 215 29.75 20.42 4.79
CA ARG A 215 30.39 19.10 4.61
C ARG A 215 29.29 18.08 4.34
N ILE A 216 29.53 17.16 3.39
CA ILE A 216 28.68 15.99 3.19
C ILE A 216 29.47 14.70 3.42
N ARG A 217 28.79 13.73 4.03
CA ARG A 217 29.32 12.39 4.26
C ARG A 217 28.20 11.34 4.12
N LEU A 218 28.60 10.09 3.85
CA LEU A 218 27.71 8.94 3.82
C LEU A 218 28.02 8.02 5.00
N ASP A 219 27.01 7.39 5.59
CA ASP A 219 27.17 6.28 6.49
C ASP A 219 25.99 5.28 6.39
N ARG A 220 26.17 4.17 7.07
CA ARG A 220 25.16 3.12 7.23
C ARG A 220 25.40 2.41 8.57
N PRO A 221 24.40 1.77 9.20
CA PRO A 221 24.61 1.06 10.47
C PRO A 221 25.67 -0.03 10.40
N GLU A 222 25.79 -0.76 9.28
CA GLU A 222 26.75 -1.84 9.11
C GLU A 222 27.07 -2.12 7.64
N LYS A 223 28.09 -3.01 7.40
CA LYS A 223 28.41 -3.58 6.08
C LYS A 223 28.68 -2.54 5.00
N PHE A 224 29.42 -1.49 5.34
CA PHE A 224 29.78 -0.43 4.40
C PHE A 224 31.22 0.01 4.49
N LYS A 225 31.69 0.61 3.40
CA LYS A 225 32.95 1.36 3.32
C LYS A 225 32.69 2.64 2.58
N THR A 226 33.24 3.74 3.06
CA THR A 226 33.18 5.04 2.40
C THR A 226 34.55 5.51 1.94
N GLY A 227 34.56 6.26 0.86
CA GLY A 227 35.76 6.90 0.34
C GLY A 227 35.38 8.16 -0.43
N ALA A 228 36.30 9.12 -0.52
CA ALA A 228 36.15 10.30 -1.36
C ALA A 228 37.40 10.52 -2.19
N GLU A 229 37.22 10.72 -3.50
CA GLU A 229 38.29 10.95 -4.44
C GLU A 229 37.87 12.00 -5.48
N GLY A 230 38.69 13.04 -5.66
CA GLY A 230 38.31 14.18 -6.49
C GLY A 230 36.99 14.82 -5.98
N ASN A 231 35.98 14.88 -6.84
CA ASN A 231 34.66 15.42 -6.51
C ASN A 231 33.63 14.33 -6.21
N LEU A 232 34.07 13.10 -6.02
CA LEU A 232 33.20 11.94 -5.86
C LEU A 232 33.28 11.37 -4.46
N LEU A 233 32.14 11.28 -3.78
CA LEU A 233 31.96 10.54 -2.53
C LEU A 233 31.32 9.19 -2.86
N LYS A 234 31.87 8.11 -2.32
CA LYS A 234 31.41 6.74 -2.56
C LYS A 234 31.11 6.04 -1.26
N MET A 235 30.02 5.29 -1.23
CA MET A 235 29.74 4.24 -0.24
C MET A 235 29.43 2.95 -0.97
N GLU A 236 30.01 1.85 -0.52
CA GLU A 236 29.75 0.51 -1.06
C GLU A 236 29.80 -0.55 0.02
N GLY A 237 29.11 -1.66 -0.20
CA GLY A 237 29.10 -2.75 0.75
C GLY A 237 28.55 -4.04 0.16
N GLN A 238 28.50 -5.05 1.02
CA GLN A 238 27.93 -6.36 0.73
C GLN A 238 27.14 -6.82 1.94
N LEU A 239 25.85 -7.09 1.75
CA LEU A 239 24.94 -7.51 2.80
C LEU A 239 25.16 -8.98 3.20
N ASN A 240 24.53 -9.39 4.29
CA ASN A 240 24.51 -10.78 4.73
C ASN A 240 23.50 -11.58 3.89
N ASN A 241 23.86 -12.81 3.49
CA ASN A 241 22.96 -13.75 2.84
C ASN A 241 22.41 -14.82 3.80
N GLY A 242 22.69 -14.69 5.11
CA GLY A 242 22.26 -15.66 6.13
C GLY A 242 23.06 -16.97 6.13
N THR A 243 24.13 -17.09 5.34
CA THR A 243 25.01 -18.28 5.26
C THR A 243 26.48 -17.92 5.40
N ASP A 244 27.13 -17.51 4.32
CA ASP A 244 28.58 -17.21 4.27
C ASP A 244 28.89 -15.70 4.30
N GLY A 245 27.87 -14.86 4.45
CA GLY A 245 28.00 -13.41 4.50
C GLY A 245 28.16 -12.72 3.13
N LYS A 246 28.09 -13.47 2.02
CA LYS A 246 28.27 -12.95 0.65
C LYS A 246 26.94 -12.70 -0.04
N GLY A 247 26.15 -11.81 0.53
CA GLY A 247 24.86 -11.39 0.01
C GLY A 247 24.98 -10.33 -1.09
N MET A 248 23.92 -9.55 -1.24
CA MET A 248 23.80 -8.52 -2.25
C MET A 248 24.86 -7.43 -2.08
N GLN A 249 25.46 -7.00 -3.17
CA GLN A 249 26.37 -5.86 -3.22
C GLN A 249 25.61 -4.60 -3.61
N TYR A 250 26.07 -3.45 -3.10
CA TYR A 250 25.47 -2.14 -3.42
C TYR A 250 26.55 -1.07 -3.55
N GLN A 251 26.18 0.03 -4.20
CA GLN A 251 27.01 1.22 -4.33
C GLN A 251 26.15 2.47 -4.33
N VAL A 252 26.62 3.51 -3.64
CA VAL A 252 26.11 4.89 -3.69
C VAL A 252 27.24 5.79 -4.14
N LEU A 253 26.97 6.64 -5.12
CA LEU A 253 27.88 7.69 -5.57
C LEU A 253 27.22 9.05 -5.37
N VAL A 254 27.96 10.01 -4.80
CA VAL A 254 27.50 11.38 -4.59
C VAL A 254 28.57 12.35 -5.13
N THR A 255 28.11 13.39 -5.83
CA THR A 255 28.98 14.46 -6.29
C THR A 255 28.31 15.82 -6.10
N VAL A 256 29.12 16.88 -6.20
CA VAL A 256 28.67 18.25 -6.03
C VAL A 256 29.12 19.11 -7.20
N LYS A 257 28.19 19.91 -7.73
CA LYS A 257 28.45 20.98 -8.71
C LYS A 257 28.12 22.31 -8.03
N ASN A 258 29.11 23.15 -7.82
CA ASN A 258 28.97 24.42 -7.12
C ASN A 258 29.24 25.64 -8.03
N LYS A 259 28.50 26.72 -7.80
CA LYS A 259 28.72 28.01 -8.44
C LYS A 259 29.36 28.97 -7.43
N GLY A 260 30.59 29.38 -7.71
CA GLY A 260 31.43 30.13 -6.74
C GLY A 260 31.94 29.23 -5.61
N GLY A 261 32.80 29.82 -4.77
CA GLY A 261 33.42 29.08 -3.66
C GLY A 261 34.40 27.99 -4.10
N LYS A 262 34.68 27.05 -3.18
CA LYS A 262 35.63 25.95 -3.39
C LYS A 262 34.99 24.62 -2.99
N LEU A 263 35.25 23.60 -3.79
CA LEU A 263 34.97 22.18 -3.45
C LEU A 263 36.30 21.48 -3.17
N ARG A 264 36.37 20.74 -2.08
CA ARG A 264 37.54 19.92 -1.72
C ARG A 264 37.12 18.63 -1.03
N THR A 265 38.00 17.67 -1.04
CA THR A 265 37.84 16.39 -0.39
C THR A 265 38.70 16.30 0.86
N GLU A 266 38.13 15.82 1.96
CA GLU A 266 38.81 15.63 3.23
C GLU A 266 38.14 14.56 4.06
N ASN A 267 38.90 13.59 4.58
CA ASN A 267 38.40 12.55 5.51
C ASN A 267 37.10 11.88 5.05
N ASN A 268 37.10 11.31 3.85
CA ASN A 268 35.92 10.64 3.24
C ASN A 268 34.66 11.54 3.17
N SER A 269 34.87 12.84 2.98
CA SER A 269 33.78 13.84 2.86
C SER A 269 34.06 14.78 1.71
N LEU A 270 33.03 15.35 1.13
CA LEU A 270 33.14 16.52 0.25
C LEU A 270 32.79 17.78 1.05
N ILE A 271 33.59 18.81 0.88
CA ILE A 271 33.45 20.11 1.58
C ILE A 271 33.29 21.19 0.56
N VAL A 272 32.19 21.93 0.65
CA VAL A 272 31.94 23.16 -0.12
C VAL A 272 32.11 24.37 0.79
N GLU A 273 32.86 25.38 0.34
CA GLU A 273 33.08 26.60 1.11
C GLU A 273 32.81 27.84 0.24
N GLY A 274 31.89 28.68 0.69
CA GLY A 274 31.61 29.98 0.10
C GLY A 274 30.94 29.92 -1.29
N ALA A 275 30.14 28.89 -1.56
CA ALA A 275 29.37 28.82 -2.80
C ALA A 275 28.18 29.79 -2.78
N THR A 276 27.72 30.17 -3.96
CA THR A 276 26.46 30.91 -4.16
C THR A 276 25.29 29.96 -4.34
N THR A 277 25.50 28.87 -5.08
CA THR A 277 24.59 27.73 -5.19
C THR A 277 25.41 26.44 -5.20
N ALA A 278 24.81 25.35 -4.75
CA ALA A 278 25.38 24.03 -4.88
C ALA A 278 24.29 23.04 -5.29
N GLU A 279 24.62 22.12 -6.17
CA GLU A 279 23.78 21.03 -6.64
C GLU A 279 24.47 19.72 -6.27
N VAL A 280 23.79 18.87 -5.48
CA VAL A 280 24.27 17.56 -5.06
C VAL A 280 23.51 16.51 -5.83
N TYR A 281 24.23 15.63 -6.48
CA TYR A 281 23.69 14.54 -7.27
C TYR A 281 24.05 13.20 -6.62
N LEU A 282 23.06 12.31 -6.51
CA LEU A 282 23.19 11.00 -5.91
C LEU A 282 22.70 9.94 -6.88
N SER A 283 23.49 8.90 -7.11
CA SER A 283 23.06 7.69 -7.82
C SER A 283 23.36 6.46 -6.98
N ALA A 284 22.49 5.47 -7.03
CA ALA A 284 22.62 4.22 -6.29
C ALA A 284 22.24 3.02 -7.15
N GLY A 285 22.61 1.83 -6.68
CA GLY A 285 22.20 0.58 -7.29
C GLY A 285 22.80 -0.63 -6.59
N THR A 286 22.19 -1.78 -6.85
CA THR A 286 22.56 -3.06 -6.24
C THR A 286 22.88 -4.12 -7.29
N SER A 287 23.45 -5.23 -6.83
CA SER A 287 23.70 -6.39 -7.69
C SER A 287 22.46 -7.27 -7.94
N TYR A 288 21.27 -6.83 -7.52
CA TYR A 288 20.02 -7.56 -7.75
C TYR A 288 19.76 -7.72 -9.25
N LYS A 289 19.89 -8.95 -9.75
CA LYS A 289 19.75 -9.30 -11.19
C LYS A 289 20.58 -8.42 -12.15
N ASN A 290 21.55 -7.68 -11.62
CA ASN A 290 22.32 -6.70 -12.38
C ASN A 290 23.83 -6.75 -12.04
N PRO A 291 24.64 -7.59 -12.69
CA PRO A 291 26.07 -7.66 -12.43
C PRO A 291 26.84 -6.39 -12.85
N ALA A 292 26.24 -5.57 -13.72
CA ALA A 292 26.86 -4.33 -14.21
C ALA A 292 26.45 -3.08 -13.42
N PHE A 293 25.78 -3.22 -12.27
CA PHE A 293 25.19 -2.11 -11.51
C PHE A 293 26.18 -0.97 -11.21
N ARG A 294 27.45 -1.25 -10.88
CA ARG A 294 28.45 -0.21 -10.59
C ARG A 294 28.68 0.72 -11.77
N ARG A 295 28.76 0.13 -12.98
CA ARG A 295 28.89 0.90 -14.21
C ARG A 295 27.65 1.75 -14.44
N GLN A 296 26.45 1.19 -14.28
CA GLN A 296 25.20 1.93 -14.48
C GLN A 296 25.02 3.04 -13.46
N VAL A 297 25.36 2.82 -12.18
CA VAL A 297 25.37 3.87 -11.15
C VAL A 297 26.25 5.04 -11.58
N ARG A 298 27.44 4.76 -12.12
CA ARG A 298 28.34 5.81 -12.61
C ARG A 298 27.79 6.53 -13.84
N GLU A 299 27.31 5.80 -14.84
CA GLU A 299 26.75 6.37 -16.08
C GLU A 299 25.54 7.29 -15.81
N LYS A 300 24.64 6.88 -14.90
CA LYS A 300 23.50 7.70 -14.47
C LYS A 300 23.96 9.01 -13.83
N LEU A 301 24.92 8.92 -12.91
CA LEU A 301 25.47 10.09 -12.24
C LEU A 301 26.13 11.06 -13.22
N ASP A 302 26.99 10.57 -14.10
CA ASP A 302 27.72 11.36 -15.10
C ASP A 302 26.73 12.07 -16.05
N LYS A 303 25.70 11.35 -16.54
CA LYS A 303 24.65 11.93 -17.39
C LYS A 303 23.86 13.04 -16.67
N ALA A 304 23.58 12.87 -15.39
CA ALA A 304 22.87 13.87 -14.61
C ALA A 304 23.70 15.14 -14.38
N ILE A 305 25.00 14.98 -14.10
CA ILE A 305 25.93 16.12 -13.91
C ILE A 305 26.10 16.95 -15.18
N ASP A 306 26.14 16.29 -16.34
CA ASP A 306 26.29 16.94 -17.63
C ASP A 306 25.02 17.70 -18.05
N SER A 307 23.89 17.41 -17.41
CA SER A 307 22.63 18.10 -17.66
C SER A 307 22.58 19.45 -16.92
N GLU A 308 21.86 20.42 -17.51
CA GLU A 308 21.48 21.62 -16.77
C GLU A 308 20.39 21.31 -15.74
N TYR A 309 20.52 21.87 -14.54
CA TYR A 309 19.55 21.64 -13.45
C TYR A 309 18.09 21.85 -13.89
N LYS A 310 17.81 22.95 -14.60
CA LYS A 310 16.46 23.27 -15.07
C LYS A 310 15.91 22.20 -16.02
N SER A 311 16.74 21.70 -16.94
CA SER A 311 16.34 20.64 -17.87
C SER A 311 16.08 19.33 -17.15
N LEU A 312 16.90 19.01 -16.15
CA LEU A 312 16.73 17.80 -15.32
C LEU A 312 15.45 17.86 -14.49
N LYS A 313 15.15 19.03 -13.86
CA LYS A 313 13.93 19.26 -13.12
C LYS A 313 12.70 19.18 -14.02
N ASN A 314 12.69 19.85 -15.16
CA ASN A 314 11.57 19.77 -16.11
C ASN A 314 11.31 18.33 -16.59
N ALA A 315 12.36 17.55 -16.84
CA ALA A 315 12.20 16.14 -17.25
C ALA A 315 11.62 15.26 -16.13
N HIS A 316 11.99 15.55 -14.87
CA HIS A 316 11.39 14.94 -13.70
C HIS A 316 9.90 15.24 -13.62
N GLU A 317 9.54 16.53 -13.62
CA GLU A 317 8.16 17.01 -13.54
C GLU A 317 7.29 16.42 -14.65
N LEU A 318 7.74 16.45 -15.91
CA LEU A 318 7.01 15.87 -17.04
C LEU A 318 6.75 14.38 -16.89
N SER A 319 7.74 13.63 -16.41
CA SER A 319 7.58 12.18 -16.21
C SER A 319 6.62 11.85 -15.08
N TYR A 320 6.67 12.61 -13.99
CA TYR A 320 5.81 12.42 -12.82
C TYR A 320 4.37 12.86 -13.11
N THR A 321 4.17 14.07 -13.61
CA THR A 321 2.83 14.65 -13.85
C THR A 321 2.05 13.88 -14.92
N ALA A 322 2.72 13.20 -15.85
CA ALA A 322 2.09 12.29 -16.81
C ALA A 322 1.29 11.14 -16.12
N LEU A 323 1.63 10.80 -14.89
CA LEU A 323 0.91 9.83 -14.06
C LEU A 323 -0.02 10.52 -13.07
N PHE A 324 0.49 11.52 -12.36
CA PHE A 324 -0.22 12.17 -11.26
C PHE A 324 -1.48 12.91 -11.74
N ASN A 325 -1.42 13.65 -12.85
CA ASN A 325 -2.53 14.46 -13.36
C ASN A 325 -3.64 13.66 -14.07
N ARG A 326 -3.57 12.32 -14.07
CA ARG A 326 -4.63 11.48 -14.67
C ARG A 326 -5.90 11.43 -13.86
N VAL A 327 -5.81 11.68 -12.56
CA VAL A 327 -6.95 11.61 -11.63
C VAL A 327 -6.94 12.80 -10.70
N GLU A 328 -8.11 13.39 -10.57
CA GLU A 328 -8.39 14.52 -9.69
C GLU A 328 -9.60 14.16 -8.82
N LEU A 329 -9.57 14.51 -7.56
CA LEU A 329 -10.69 14.51 -6.62
C LEU A 329 -10.83 15.92 -6.08
N ASP A 330 -12.00 16.52 -6.30
CA ASP A 330 -12.33 17.87 -5.84
C ASP A 330 -13.54 17.80 -4.90
N LEU A 331 -13.28 17.92 -3.62
CA LEU A 331 -14.27 18.08 -2.56
C LEU A 331 -14.12 19.48 -1.98
N PRO A 332 -15.22 20.19 -1.65
CA PRO A 332 -15.16 21.54 -1.11
C PRO A 332 -14.26 21.62 0.12
N GLU A 333 -13.27 22.50 0.08
CA GLU A 333 -12.25 22.65 1.09
C GLU A 333 -12.63 23.68 2.17
N ASN A 334 -12.02 23.55 3.35
CA ASN A 334 -12.12 24.52 4.43
C ASN A 334 -10.85 25.38 4.47
N PRO A 335 -10.89 26.66 4.04
CA PRO A 335 -9.68 27.50 3.95
C PRO A 335 -8.96 27.71 5.29
N GLU A 336 -9.65 27.65 6.42
CA GLU A 336 -9.02 27.79 7.74
C GLU A 336 -8.15 26.57 8.06
N ARG A 337 -8.55 25.38 7.59
CA ARG A 337 -7.81 24.13 7.79
C ARG A 337 -6.53 24.07 6.93
N GLU A 338 -6.55 24.68 5.76
CA GLU A 338 -5.38 24.71 4.87
C GLU A 338 -4.20 25.51 5.43
N LEU A 339 -4.45 26.46 6.33
CA LEU A 339 -3.43 27.24 7.01
C LEU A 339 -2.71 26.46 8.13
N LEU A 340 -3.21 25.32 8.52
CA LEU A 340 -2.59 24.45 9.53
C LEU A 340 -1.45 23.64 8.93
N THR A 341 -0.39 23.39 9.73
CA THR A 341 0.63 22.40 9.36
C THR A 341 0.00 21.02 9.24
N THR A 342 0.63 20.12 8.48
CA THR A 342 0.08 18.75 8.31
C THR A 342 -0.19 18.04 9.65
N PRO A 343 0.71 18.06 10.66
CA PRO A 343 0.41 17.51 11.98
C PRO A 343 -0.75 18.20 12.71
N ASP A 344 -0.79 19.54 12.67
CA ASP A 344 -1.88 20.30 13.32
C ASP A 344 -3.23 20.02 12.63
N ARG A 345 -3.22 19.84 11.31
CA ARG A 345 -4.38 19.50 10.49
C ARG A 345 -4.92 18.12 10.85
N LEU A 346 -4.04 17.11 11.05
CA LEU A 346 -4.42 15.79 11.53
C LEU A 346 -5.06 15.85 12.93
N MET A 347 -4.45 16.58 13.85
CA MET A 347 -5.00 16.76 15.21
C MET A 347 -6.39 17.41 15.16
N ALA A 348 -6.55 18.47 14.36
CA ALA A 348 -7.83 19.15 14.22
C ALA A 348 -8.91 18.25 13.56
N PHE A 349 -8.53 17.42 12.59
CA PHE A 349 -9.43 16.47 11.91
C PHE A 349 -9.92 15.37 12.87
N ALA A 350 -9.05 14.89 13.76
CA ALA A 350 -9.44 13.89 14.76
C ALA A 350 -10.51 14.43 15.73
N GLU A 351 -10.44 15.72 16.07
CA GLU A 351 -11.44 16.39 16.92
C GLU A 351 -12.74 16.69 16.15
N ASN A 352 -12.62 17.28 14.96
CA ASN A 352 -13.75 17.64 14.09
C ASN A 352 -13.39 17.39 12.61
N PRO A 353 -13.98 16.35 11.95
CA PRO A 353 -13.62 15.94 10.60
C PRO A 353 -14.32 16.80 9.52
N ASP A 354 -14.24 18.12 9.62
CA ASP A 354 -14.81 19.11 8.68
C ASP A 354 -13.77 19.60 7.64
N ASP A 355 -12.79 18.77 7.31
CA ASP A 355 -11.69 19.09 6.42
C ASP A 355 -11.62 18.12 5.22
N ASN A 356 -12.44 18.38 4.22
CA ASN A 356 -12.41 17.62 2.96
C ASN A 356 -11.11 17.82 2.18
N GLY A 357 -10.43 18.96 2.35
CA GLY A 357 -9.11 19.18 1.75
C GLY A 357 -8.06 18.21 2.28
N LEU A 358 -8.14 17.78 3.56
CA LEU A 358 -7.27 16.70 4.06
C LEU A 358 -7.61 15.36 3.40
N VAL A 359 -8.88 15.10 3.08
CA VAL A 359 -9.29 13.89 2.35
C VAL A 359 -8.78 13.91 0.91
N ASN A 360 -8.89 15.07 0.20
CA ASN A 360 -8.31 15.27 -1.13
C ASN A 360 -6.81 15.02 -1.10
N LEU A 361 -6.10 15.62 -0.13
CA LEU A 361 -4.66 15.44 0.06
C LEU A 361 -4.31 13.98 0.33
N TYR A 362 -5.03 13.30 1.22
CA TYR A 362 -4.76 11.89 1.58
C TYR A 362 -4.99 10.94 0.39
N PHE A 363 -6.04 11.18 -0.39
CA PHE A 363 -6.30 10.43 -1.63
C PHE A 363 -5.15 10.60 -2.64
N GLN A 364 -4.76 11.84 -2.91
CA GLN A 364 -3.66 12.12 -3.83
C GLN A 364 -2.31 11.66 -3.27
N TYR A 365 -2.13 11.69 -1.94
CA TYR A 365 -0.94 11.15 -1.29
C TYR A 365 -0.79 9.64 -1.49
N GLY A 366 -1.88 8.87 -1.40
CA GLY A 366 -1.85 7.44 -1.72
C GLY A 366 -1.40 7.17 -3.16
N ARG A 367 -1.86 7.98 -4.13
CA ARG A 367 -1.41 7.92 -5.52
C ARG A 367 0.07 8.32 -5.67
N TYR A 368 0.47 9.42 -5.02
CA TYR A 368 1.87 9.86 -4.95
C TYR A 368 2.79 8.76 -4.44
N LEU A 369 2.43 8.14 -3.33
CA LEU A 369 3.23 7.07 -2.72
C LEU A 369 3.39 5.87 -3.67
N LEU A 370 2.35 5.50 -4.42
CA LEU A 370 2.45 4.42 -5.39
C LEU A 370 3.36 4.79 -6.57
N ILE A 371 3.20 5.99 -7.12
CA ILE A 371 4.04 6.52 -8.21
C ILE A 371 5.52 6.59 -7.77
N SER A 372 5.76 7.01 -6.53
CA SER A 372 7.10 7.23 -5.99
C SER A 372 7.79 5.95 -5.52
N SER A 373 7.06 4.86 -5.27
CA SER A 373 7.61 3.63 -4.67
C SER A 373 7.87 2.49 -5.66
N THR A 374 7.37 2.58 -6.89
CA THR A 374 7.59 1.53 -7.90
C THR A 374 7.49 2.07 -9.32
N HIS A 375 8.05 1.34 -10.27
CA HIS A 375 7.80 1.54 -11.70
C HIS A 375 7.96 0.23 -12.49
N ALA A 376 7.43 0.19 -13.70
CA ALA A 376 7.51 -0.98 -14.56
C ALA A 376 8.97 -1.44 -14.77
N GLY A 377 9.21 -2.74 -14.55
CA GLY A 377 10.54 -3.35 -14.67
C GLY A 377 11.33 -3.45 -13.36
N LEU A 378 10.82 -2.90 -12.25
CA LEU A 378 11.39 -3.07 -10.91
C LEU A 378 10.54 -3.98 -10.01
N LEU A 379 10.81 -3.94 -8.71
CA LEU A 379 10.06 -4.66 -7.69
C LEU A 379 8.78 -3.91 -7.32
N PRO A 380 7.71 -4.60 -6.91
CA PRO A 380 6.56 -3.95 -6.30
C PRO A 380 6.92 -3.32 -4.95
N PRO A 381 6.16 -2.33 -4.46
CA PRO A 381 6.33 -1.80 -3.12
C PRO A 381 6.07 -2.90 -2.08
N ASN A 382 6.98 -3.00 -1.10
CA ASN A 382 6.90 -3.94 0.00
C ASN A 382 6.09 -3.38 1.19
N LEU A 383 6.14 -4.00 2.38
CA LEU A 383 5.45 -3.51 3.59
C LEU A 383 5.82 -2.06 3.96
N GLN A 384 7.04 -1.63 3.61
CA GLN A 384 7.54 -0.27 3.83
C GLN A 384 7.37 0.63 2.58
N GLY A 385 6.74 0.14 1.53
CA GLY A 385 6.75 0.80 0.23
C GLY A 385 8.15 0.81 -0.38
N LEU A 386 8.80 1.96 -0.35
CA LEU A 386 10.21 2.16 -0.75
C LEU A 386 11.08 2.58 0.44
N TRP A 387 10.50 3.02 1.56
CA TRP A 387 11.20 3.76 2.61
C TRP A 387 11.41 2.94 3.88
N ALA A 388 12.66 2.81 4.30
CA ALA A 388 13.07 2.20 5.56
C ALA A 388 14.25 2.98 6.15
N ASN A 389 14.31 3.11 7.47
CA ASN A 389 15.38 3.83 8.18
C ASN A 389 16.30 2.90 8.98
N THR A 390 16.07 1.59 8.93
CA THR A 390 16.78 0.58 9.72
C THR A 390 17.19 -0.61 8.85
N ILE A 391 18.08 -1.47 9.37
CA ILE A 391 18.42 -2.77 8.80
C ILE A 391 17.53 -3.89 9.36
N HIS A 392 16.91 -3.68 10.51
CA HIS A 392 15.93 -4.58 11.12
C HIS A 392 14.51 -4.06 10.84
N THR A 393 14.13 -4.07 9.57
CA THR A 393 12.84 -3.57 9.13
C THR A 393 11.72 -4.43 9.72
N PRO A 394 10.67 -3.84 10.28
CA PRO A 394 9.54 -4.58 10.83
C PRO A 394 9.00 -5.61 9.84
N TRP A 395 8.78 -6.84 10.30
CA TRP A 395 8.38 -7.98 9.47
C TRP A 395 9.24 -8.15 8.20
N ASN A 396 10.54 -7.87 8.32
CA ASN A 396 11.52 -7.92 7.22
C ASN A 396 11.24 -6.93 6.08
N GLY A 397 10.22 -6.07 6.17
CA GLY A 397 9.76 -5.27 5.03
C GLY A 397 9.41 -6.16 3.84
N ASP A 398 8.91 -7.37 4.05
CA ASP A 398 8.69 -8.35 2.99
C ASP A 398 7.34 -8.20 2.27
N TYR A 399 6.92 -9.21 1.54
CA TYR A 399 5.62 -9.28 0.86
C TYR A 399 4.72 -10.27 1.58
N HIS A 400 3.89 -9.80 2.51
CA HIS A 400 2.83 -10.62 3.11
C HIS A 400 1.70 -10.79 2.09
N LEU A 401 1.29 -12.07 1.87
CA LEU A 401 0.34 -12.47 0.84
C LEU A 401 -1.06 -12.76 1.38
N ASN A 402 -1.31 -12.42 2.64
CA ASN A 402 -2.62 -12.61 3.26
C ASN A 402 -3.45 -11.33 3.35
N ILE A 403 -2.91 -10.18 2.90
CA ILE A 403 -3.59 -8.89 2.72
C ILE A 403 -2.65 -7.77 2.21
N ASN A 404 -1.43 -7.65 2.76
CA ASN A 404 -0.65 -6.40 2.70
C ASN A 404 -0.20 -6.05 1.28
N VAL A 405 0.52 -6.94 0.57
CA VAL A 405 0.98 -6.65 -0.79
C VAL A 405 -0.19 -6.46 -1.77
N GLN A 406 -1.31 -7.13 -1.52
CA GLN A 406 -2.53 -6.96 -2.30
C GLN A 406 -3.10 -5.55 -2.10
N MET A 407 -3.21 -5.12 -0.83
CA MET A 407 -3.69 -3.77 -0.47
C MET A 407 -2.81 -2.68 -1.05
N ASN A 408 -1.49 -2.89 -1.14
CA ASN A 408 -0.55 -1.96 -1.78
C ASN A 408 -0.94 -1.64 -3.24
N HIS A 409 -1.65 -2.55 -3.91
CA HIS A 409 -1.99 -2.43 -5.34
C HIS A 409 -3.48 -2.17 -5.60
N TRP A 410 -4.34 -2.12 -4.56
CA TRP A 410 -5.76 -1.82 -4.77
C TRP A 410 -6.02 -0.49 -5.49
N PRO A 411 -5.27 0.60 -5.27
CA PRO A 411 -5.51 1.83 -6.02
C PRO A 411 -4.98 1.79 -7.45
N ALA A 412 -4.09 0.85 -7.83
CA ALA A 412 -3.38 0.89 -9.11
C ALA A 412 -4.30 1.00 -10.33
N GLU A 413 -5.32 0.15 -10.41
CA GLU A 413 -6.23 0.17 -11.55
C GLU A 413 -7.26 1.29 -11.45
N ILE A 414 -7.98 1.37 -10.35
CA ILE A 414 -9.08 2.32 -10.18
C ILE A 414 -8.62 3.78 -10.22
N THR A 415 -7.39 4.08 -9.78
CA THR A 415 -6.82 5.44 -9.83
C THR A 415 -5.94 5.69 -11.06
N ASN A 416 -6.12 4.92 -12.14
CA ASN A 416 -5.49 5.12 -13.44
C ASN A 416 -3.96 5.04 -13.45
N LEU A 417 -3.41 4.08 -12.71
CA LEU A 417 -1.97 3.81 -12.56
C LEU A 417 -1.64 2.34 -12.92
N ALA A 418 -2.32 1.78 -13.91
CA ALA A 418 -2.25 0.37 -14.30
C ALA A 418 -0.82 -0.14 -14.57
N GLU A 419 0.08 0.70 -15.12
CA GLU A 419 1.48 0.35 -15.34
C GLU A 419 2.24 0.06 -14.04
N LEU A 420 1.81 0.64 -12.91
CA LEU A 420 2.41 0.41 -11.60
C LEU A 420 1.94 -0.89 -10.92
N HIS A 421 0.96 -1.57 -11.53
CA HIS A 421 0.57 -2.93 -11.15
C HIS A 421 1.51 -4.00 -11.75
N ARG A 422 2.21 -3.69 -12.86
CA ARG A 422 3.10 -4.60 -13.58
C ARG A 422 4.22 -5.20 -12.72
N PRO A 423 4.86 -4.49 -11.76
CA PRO A 423 5.85 -5.08 -10.87
C PRO A 423 5.33 -6.25 -10.03
N LEU A 424 4.11 -6.17 -9.48
CA LEU A 424 3.48 -7.28 -8.76
C LEU A 424 3.21 -8.47 -9.68
N ILE A 425 2.77 -8.21 -10.91
CA ILE A 425 2.57 -9.24 -11.94
C ILE A 425 3.90 -9.93 -12.24
N GLY A 426 5.00 -9.16 -12.36
CA GLY A 426 6.36 -9.67 -12.54
C GLY A 426 6.80 -10.57 -11.38
N LEU A 427 6.66 -10.11 -10.14
CA LEU A 427 6.95 -10.91 -8.94
C LEU A 427 6.14 -12.21 -8.94
N THR A 428 4.83 -12.15 -9.22
CA THR A 428 3.96 -13.33 -9.25
C THR A 428 4.43 -14.37 -10.25
N LYS A 429 4.85 -13.95 -11.45
CA LYS A 429 5.41 -14.85 -12.48
C LYS A 429 6.70 -15.55 -12.00
N GLU A 430 7.54 -14.84 -11.24
CA GLU A 430 8.77 -15.40 -10.69
C GLU A 430 8.51 -16.45 -9.60
N LEU A 431 7.41 -16.34 -8.85
CA LEU A 431 7.01 -17.30 -7.83
C LEU A 431 6.52 -18.64 -8.40
N VAL A 432 6.17 -18.73 -9.69
CA VAL A 432 5.66 -19.97 -10.31
C VAL A 432 6.67 -21.12 -10.17
N LYS A 433 7.94 -20.87 -10.48
CA LYS A 433 8.98 -21.92 -10.45
C LYS A 433 9.26 -22.46 -9.04
N PRO A 434 9.58 -21.63 -8.02
CA PRO A 434 9.74 -22.12 -6.65
C PRO A 434 8.44 -22.66 -6.08
N GLY A 435 7.30 -22.04 -6.39
CA GLY A 435 5.96 -22.47 -5.94
C GLY A 435 5.56 -23.84 -6.49
N SER A 436 5.99 -24.19 -7.69
CA SER A 436 5.77 -25.56 -8.24
C SER A 436 6.53 -26.62 -7.44
N LYS A 437 7.74 -26.29 -6.99
CA LYS A 437 8.51 -27.18 -6.11
C LYS A 437 7.80 -27.32 -4.76
N THR A 438 7.33 -26.23 -4.17
CA THR A 438 6.59 -26.20 -2.92
C THR A 438 5.29 -27.02 -3.01
N ALA A 439 4.51 -26.86 -4.09
CA ALA A 439 3.30 -27.66 -4.34
C ALA A 439 3.60 -29.16 -4.36
N LYS A 440 4.68 -29.55 -5.01
CA LYS A 440 5.08 -30.97 -5.06
C LYS A 440 5.53 -31.51 -3.72
N VAL A 441 6.36 -30.74 -2.98
CA VAL A 441 6.96 -31.20 -1.72
C VAL A 441 5.93 -31.25 -0.58
N PHE A 442 5.08 -30.27 -0.42
CA PHE A 442 4.13 -30.22 0.70
C PHE A 442 2.81 -30.97 0.43
N TYR A 443 2.35 -30.97 -0.83
CA TYR A 443 1.01 -31.47 -1.16
C TYR A 443 1.01 -32.65 -2.15
N ASN A 444 2.17 -33.01 -2.70
CA ASN A 444 2.30 -33.94 -3.83
C ASN A 444 1.41 -33.51 -5.03
N ALA A 445 1.19 -32.24 -5.19
CA ALA A 445 0.32 -31.64 -6.21
C ALA A 445 1.13 -31.08 -7.37
N ASP A 446 0.49 -31.06 -8.57
CA ASP A 446 0.99 -30.33 -9.74
C ASP A 446 0.52 -28.87 -9.68
N GLY A 447 1.13 -28.01 -10.48
CA GLY A 447 0.84 -26.58 -10.47
C GLY A 447 1.81 -25.81 -9.56
N TRP A 448 1.36 -24.71 -8.93
CA TRP A 448 2.21 -23.90 -8.04
C TRP A 448 1.39 -23.28 -6.90
N VAL A 449 2.05 -23.05 -5.78
CA VAL A 449 1.49 -22.44 -4.56
C VAL A 449 2.50 -21.43 -3.99
N ALA A 450 1.98 -20.35 -3.43
CA ALA A 450 2.70 -19.50 -2.47
C ALA A 450 1.83 -19.36 -1.22
N HIS A 451 2.47 -19.44 -0.07
CA HIS A 451 1.79 -19.35 1.22
C HIS A 451 1.65 -17.89 1.69
N MET A 452 1.69 -17.64 2.98
CA MET A 452 1.36 -16.35 3.57
C MET A 452 2.37 -15.24 3.27
N MET A 453 3.62 -15.55 3.01
CA MET A 453 4.68 -14.55 2.80
C MET A 453 5.64 -14.96 1.69
N THR A 454 6.26 -13.94 1.09
CA THR A 454 7.33 -14.11 0.11
C THR A 454 8.33 -12.96 0.19
N ASN A 455 9.40 -13.07 -0.59
CA ASN A 455 10.47 -12.08 -0.69
C ASN A 455 11.05 -12.06 -2.12
N VAL A 456 12.08 -11.25 -2.35
CA VAL A 456 12.76 -11.15 -3.66
C VAL A 456 13.55 -12.40 -4.05
N TRP A 457 13.74 -13.34 -3.12
CA TRP A 457 14.43 -14.61 -3.33
C TRP A 457 13.50 -15.76 -3.70
N GLY A 458 12.17 -15.50 -3.75
CA GLY A 458 11.16 -16.49 -4.17
C GLY A 458 10.78 -17.49 -3.08
N PHE A 459 10.65 -17.06 -1.82
CA PHE A 459 10.15 -17.90 -0.74
C PHE A 459 8.67 -18.20 -0.98
N THR A 460 8.29 -19.50 -0.98
CA THR A 460 6.90 -19.95 -1.25
C THR A 460 6.41 -21.00 -0.27
N ALA A 461 7.29 -21.52 0.61
CA ALA A 461 6.95 -22.51 1.62
C ALA A 461 5.97 -21.94 2.68
N PRO A 462 5.28 -22.79 3.47
CA PRO A 462 4.63 -22.34 4.70
C PRO A 462 5.62 -21.59 5.60
N GLY A 463 5.12 -20.64 6.40
CA GLY A 463 5.96 -19.96 7.39
C GLY A 463 6.47 -20.92 8.47
N GLU A 464 7.41 -20.45 9.29
CA GLU A 464 8.00 -21.19 10.40
C GLU A 464 7.00 -21.47 11.52
N HIS A 465 5.93 -20.68 11.61
CA HIS A 465 4.83 -20.94 12.54
C HIS A 465 3.52 -21.17 11.78
N PRO A 466 3.01 -22.38 11.76
CA PRO A 466 1.88 -22.76 10.92
C PRO A 466 0.54 -22.08 11.24
N SER A 467 0.36 -21.47 12.43
CA SER A 467 -0.87 -20.75 12.77
C SER A 467 -1.21 -19.63 11.78
N TRP A 468 -0.20 -18.99 11.22
CA TRP A 468 -0.33 -18.01 10.15
C TRP A 468 0.32 -18.50 8.85
N GLY A 469 1.41 -19.25 8.94
CA GLY A 469 2.19 -19.69 7.78
C GLY A 469 1.54 -20.79 6.95
N ALA A 470 0.53 -21.51 7.45
CA ALA A 470 -0.14 -22.58 6.71
C ALA A 470 -1.23 -22.08 5.74
N THR A 471 -1.48 -20.79 5.66
CA THR A 471 -2.34 -20.18 4.61
C THR A 471 -1.79 -20.53 3.24
N ASN A 472 -2.55 -21.24 2.41
CA ASN A 472 -2.09 -21.76 1.11
C ASN A 472 -2.65 -21.00 -0.10
N THR A 473 -3.42 -19.96 0.13
CA THR A 473 -4.10 -19.17 -0.91
C THR A 473 -3.40 -17.88 -1.31
N GLY A 474 -2.19 -17.59 -0.80
CA GLY A 474 -1.42 -16.39 -1.17
C GLY A 474 -1.19 -16.29 -2.68
N GLY A 475 -0.80 -17.41 -3.32
CA GLY A 475 -0.65 -17.47 -4.79
C GLY A 475 -1.97 -17.28 -5.55
N ALA A 476 -3.10 -17.77 -5.02
CA ALA A 476 -4.42 -17.56 -5.60
C ALA A 476 -4.82 -16.06 -5.55
N TRP A 477 -4.55 -15.39 -4.42
CA TRP A 477 -4.85 -13.95 -4.30
C TRP A 477 -3.98 -13.10 -5.23
N LEU A 478 -2.72 -13.44 -5.41
CA LEU A 478 -1.89 -12.81 -6.43
C LEU A 478 -2.47 -13.00 -7.85
N CYS A 479 -3.05 -14.17 -8.16
CA CYS A 479 -3.72 -14.42 -9.43
C CYS A 479 -4.96 -13.52 -9.63
N ALA A 480 -5.66 -13.12 -8.58
CA ALA A 480 -6.77 -12.17 -8.67
C ALA A 480 -6.28 -10.82 -9.21
N HIS A 481 -5.10 -10.34 -8.78
CA HIS A 481 -4.47 -9.12 -9.31
C HIS A 481 -4.10 -9.22 -10.80
N LEU A 482 -3.68 -10.40 -11.25
CA LEU A 482 -3.41 -10.62 -12.68
C LEU A 482 -4.69 -10.48 -13.51
N TRP A 483 -5.79 -11.06 -13.04
CA TRP A 483 -7.09 -10.91 -13.68
C TRP A 483 -7.61 -9.48 -13.62
N GLU A 484 -7.48 -8.82 -12.47
CA GLU A 484 -7.90 -7.43 -12.25
C GLU A 484 -7.28 -6.49 -13.30
N HIS A 485 -5.97 -6.60 -13.54
CA HIS A 485 -5.29 -5.82 -14.57
C HIS A 485 -5.88 -6.07 -15.96
N TYR A 486 -6.22 -7.31 -16.30
CA TYR A 486 -6.93 -7.62 -17.55
C TYR A 486 -8.34 -7.01 -17.57
N ASP A 487 -9.09 -7.16 -16.49
CA ASP A 487 -10.49 -6.75 -16.43
C ASP A 487 -10.67 -5.23 -16.61
N TYR A 488 -9.72 -4.43 -16.12
CA TYR A 488 -9.70 -2.99 -16.36
C TYR A 488 -9.20 -2.60 -17.75
N ASN A 489 -8.28 -3.34 -18.36
CA ASN A 489 -7.59 -2.90 -19.57
C ASN A 489 -8.00 -3.66 -20.84
N ARG A 490 -8.60 -4.85 -20.69
CA ARG A 490 -9.09 -5.71 -21.80
C ARG A 490 -8.03 -6.12 -22.82
N ASP A 491 -6.75 -6.10 -22.45
CA ASP A 491 -5.64 -6.52 -23.30
C ASP A 491 -5.55 -8.05 -23.37
N THR A 492 -5.98 -8.62 -24.51
CA THR A 492 -5.95 -10.07 -24.75
C THR A 492 -4.53 -10.61 -24.96
N ALA A 493 -3.58 -9.78 -25.39
CA ALA A 493 -2.17 -10.20 -25.47
C ALA A 493 -1.59 -10.40 -24.08
N TYR A 494 -1.87 -9.46 -23.17
CA TYR A 494 -1.56 -9.59 -21.75
C TYR A 494 -2.24 -10.81 -21.13
N LEU A 495 -3.53 -11.03 -21.38
CA LEU A 495 -4.24 -12.19 -20.86
C LEU A 495 -3.56 -13.51 -21.29
N ARG A 496 -3.08 -13.60 -22.52
CA ARG A 496 -2.33 -14.75 -23.01
C ARG A 496 -0.99 -14.92 -22.29
N GLU A 497 -0.33 -13.81 -21.94
CA GLU A 497 0.92 -13.82 -21.17
C GLU A 497 0.74 -14.41 -19.76
N ILE A 498 -0.34 -14.02 -19.06
CA ILE A 498 -0.59 -14.43 -17.68
C ILE A 498 -1.36 -15.74 -17.52
N TYR A 499 -2.02 -16.22 -18.57
CA TYR A 499 -2.83 -17.43 -18.53
C TYR A 499 -2.07 -18.66 -17.98
N PRO A 500 -0.81 -18.94 -18.33
CA PRO A 500 -0.06 -20.05 -17.74
C PRO A 500 0.09 -19.97 -16.22
N VAL A 501 0.12 -18.76 -15.65
CA VAL A 501 0.21 -18.52 -14.19
C VAL A 501 -1.12 -18.90 -13.53
N LEU A 502 -2.26 -18.39 -14.04
CA LEU A 502 -3.62 -18.71 -13.59
C LEU A 502 -3.88 -20.22 -13.68
N ARG A 503 -3.57 -20.79 -14.83
CA ARG A 503 -3.69 -22.23 -15.10
C ARG A 503 -2.90 -23.08 -14.10
N GLY A 504 -1.66 -22.66 -13.80
CA GLY A 504 -0.78 -23.35 -12.86
C GLY A 504 -1.34 -23.36 -11.45
N ALA A 505 -1.78 -22.20 -10.93
CA ALA A 505 -2.43 -22.08 -9.64
C ALA A 505 -3.73 -22.89 -9.55
N SER A 506 -4.58 -22.85 -10.61
CA SER A 506 -5.81 -23.63 -10.68
C SER A 506 -5.53 -25.15 -10.66
N ARG A 507 -4.48 -25.61 -11.33
CA ARG A 507 -4.05 -27.01 -11.29
C ARG A 507 -3.62 -27.45 -9.90
N PHE A 508 -2.95 -26.58 -9.15
CA PHE A 508 -2.58 -26.87 -7.78
C PHE A 508 -3.82 -27.17 -6.93
N PHE A 509 -4.82 -26.30 -6.97
CA PHE A 509 -6.03 -26.52 -6.18
C PHE A 509 -6.84 -27.73 -6.67
N LEU A 510 -6.94 -28.01 -7.97
CA LEU A 510 -7.57 -29.26 -8.47
C LEU A 510 -6.92 -30.54 -7.92
N ASN A 511 -5.62 -30.49 -7.58
CA ASN A 511 -4.89 -31.65 -7.05
C ASN A 511 -4.86 -31.67 -5.51
N MET A 512 -4.96 -30.49 -4.88
CA MET A 512 -4.82 -30.34 -3.42
C MET A 512 -6.15 -30.48 -2.68
N LEU A 513 -7.26 -30.04 -3.29
CA LEU A 513 -8.59 -30.12 -2.71
C LEU A 513 -8.99 -31.57 -2.43
N VAL A 514 -9.66 -31.79 -1.31
CA VAL A 514 -10.15 -33.09 -0.87
C VAL A 514 -11.63 -33.00 -0.51
N GLU A 515 -12.37 -34.06 -0.78
CA GLU A 515 -13.79 -34.17 -0.43
C GLU A 515 -13.92 -34.42 1.08
N GLU A 516 -14.57 -33.50 1.80
CA GLU A 516 -14.84 -33.66 3.23
C GLU A 516 -16.07 -34.58 3.42
N PRO A 517 -16.09 -35.39 4.49
CA PRO A 517 -17.02 -36.51 4.58
C PRO A 517 -18.46 -36.13 4.98
N HIS A 518 -18.72 -34.91 5.43
CA HIS A 518 -20.04 -34.56 5.98
C HIS A 518 -20.99 -33.97 4.92
N HIS A 519 -20.47 -33.13 4.00
CA HIS A 519 -21.27 -32.50 2.96
C HIS A 519 -20.85 -32.90 1.55
N GLY A 520 -19.70 -33.57 1.41
CA GLY A 520 -19.11 -33.90 0.11
C GLY A 520 -18.53 -32.69 -0.61
N TRP A 521 -18.18 -31.63 0.11
CA TRP A 521 -17.54 -30.46 -0.46
C TRP A 521 -16.05 -30.65 -0.66
N LEU A 522 -15.53 -30.01 -1.70
CA LEU A 522 -14.08 -29.93 -1.93
C LEU A 522 -13.48 -28.81 -1.08
N VAL A 523 -12.57 -29.16 -0.18
CA VAL A 523 -11.97 -28.23 0.78
C VAL A 523 -10.45 -28.27 0.77
N THR A 524 -9.81 -27.16 1.13
CA THR A 524 -8.39 -27.11 1.53
C THR A 524 -8.20 -27.79 2.88
N ALA A 525 -7.17 -28.64 3.02
CA ALA A 525 -6.81 -29.28 4.29
C ALA A 525 -5.33 -29.69 4.27
N PRO A 526 -4.49 -29.18 5.22
CA PRO A 526 -4.78 -28.15 6.20
C PRO A 526 -4.77 -26.74 5.62
N THR A 527 -5.35 -25.78 6.36
CA THR A 527 -5.29 -24.35 6.11
C THR A 527 -5.55 -23.55 7.39
N THR A 528 -5.55 -22.21 7.28
CA THR A 528 -5.97 -21.29 8.34
C THR A 528 -6.95 -20.27 7.78
N SER A 529 -7.77 -19.61 8.61
CA SER A 529 -8.33 -18.30 8.27
C SER A 529 -7.38 -17.24 8.80
N PRO A 530 -6.64 -16.56 7.97
CA PRO A 530 -5.64 -15.60 8.45
C PRO A 530 -6.31 -14.46 9.24
N GLU A 531 -5.84 -14.13 10.43
CA GLU A 531 -4.91 -14.88 11.30
C GLU A 531 -5.64 -15.30 12.60
N ASN A 532 -6.98 -15.29 12.57
CA ASN A 532 -7.82 -15.55 13.73
C ASN A 532 -7.82 -17.03 14.13
N ALA A 533 -8.12 -17.28 15.39
CA ALA A 533 -8.31 -18.61 15.94
C ALA A 533 -9.76 -18.78 16.40
N PHE A 534 -10.18 -20.02 16.49
CA PHE A 534 -11.43 -20.40 17.12
C PHE A 534 -11.21 -21.26 18.36
N LEU A 535 -12.17 -21.24 19.27
CA LEU A 535 -12.14 -22.06 20.48
C LEU A 535 -12.75 -23.43 20.17
N MET A 536 -11.94 -24.48 20.38
CA MET A 536 -12.42 -25.87 20.21
C MET A 536 -13.61 -26.15 21.12
N PRO A 537 -14.71 -26.69 20.58
CA PRO A 537 -15.81 -27.15 21.40
C PRO A 537 -15.35 -28.10 22.51
N GLY A 538 -15.81 -27.86 23.73
CA GLY A 538 -15.48 -28.64 24.92
C GLY A 538 -14.16 -28.27 25.60
N SER A 539 -13.02 -28.28 24.91
CA SER A 539 -11.73 -28.00 25.51
C SER A 539 -11.45 -26.49 25.63
N ARG A 540 -12.09 -25.64 24.80
CA ARG A 540 -11.87 -24.20 24.67
C ARG A 540 -10.42 -23.84 24.35
N LYS A 541 -9.64 -24.75 23.82
CA LYS A 541 -8.28 -24.44 23.32
C LYS A 541 -8.37 -23.59 22.06
N PRO A 542 -7.56 -22.52 21.91
CA PRO A 542 -7.44 -21.78 20.66
C PRO A 542 -6.84 -22.67 19.56
N VAL A 543 -7.45 -22.66 18.38
CA VAL A 543 -7.02 -23.41 17.21
C VAL A 543 -7.10 -22.55 15.96
N ASN A 544 -5.99 -22.48 15.21
CA ASN A 544 -5.90 -21.80 13.93
C ASN A 544 -6.10 -22.76 12.76
N ILE A 545 -5.64 -24.02 12.92
CA ILE A 545 -5.63 -24.99 11.83
C ILE A 545 -7.04 -25.56 11.60
N CYS A 546 -7.49 -25.41 10.36
CA CYS A 546 -8.81 -25.83 9.93
C CYS A 546 -8.77 -26.49 8.53
N MET A 547 -9.93 -26.79 8.01
CA MET A 547 -10.18 -27.15 6.61
C MET A 547 -11.22 -26.19 6.03
N GLY A 548 -11.10 -25.85 4.76
CA GLY A 548 -12.11 -25.13 4.00
C GLY A 548 -12.52 -23.79 4.60
N SER A 549 -11.55 -22.94 5.02
CA SER A 549 -11.87 -21.57 5.47
C SER A 549 -12.68 -20.82 4.43
N THR A 550 -13.55 -19.94 4.86
CA THR A 550 -14.40 -19.16 3.94
C THR A 550 -13.57 -18.34 2.96
N MET A 551 -12.46 -17.77 3.43
CA MET A 551 -11.53 -17.05 2.56
C MET A 551 -10.95 -17.93 1.45
N ASP A 552 -10.52 -19.15 1.79
CA ASP A 552 -9.98 -20.08 0.79
C ASP A 552 -11.03 -20.41 -0.27
N ASN A 553 -12.25 -20.74 0.17
CA ASN A 553 -13.35 -21.08 -0.73
C ASN A 553 -13.70 -19.93 -1.69
N GLN A 554 -13.64 -18.69 -1.19
CA GLN A 554 -13.87 -17.48 -1.98
C GLN A 554 -12.75 -17.27 -3.00
N LEU A 555 -11.49 -17.35 -2.57
CA LEU A 555 -10.31 -17.17 -3.44
C LEU A 555 -10.21 -18.26 -4.53
N ILE A 556 -10.46 -19.50 -4.18
CA ILE A 556 -10.38 -20.62 -5.13
C ILE A 556 -11.51 -20.51 -6.15
N ARG A 557 -12.73 -20.17 -5.72
CA ARG A 557 -13.86 -19.93 -6.63
C ARG A 557 -13.56 -18.81 -7.63
N GLU A 558 -12.97 -17.72 -7.17
CA GLU A 558 -12.56 -16.63 -8.05
C GLU A 558 -11.44 -17.06 -9.01
N LEU A 559 -10.40 -17.72 -8.52
CA LEU A 559 -9.30 -18.22 -9.36
C LEU A 559 -9.83 -19.16 -10.46
N PHE A 560 -10.73 -20.10 -10.11
CA PHE A 560 -11.33 -21.01 -11.09
C PHE A 560 -12.18 -20.25 -12.10
N GLY A 561 -13.01 -19.31 -11.65
CA GLY A 561 -13.83 -18.46 -12.51
C GLY A 561 -12.99 -17.65 -13.49
N ASN A 562 -11.94 -16.99 -13.01
CA ASN A 562 -11.03 -16.18 -13.81
C ASN A 562 -10.25 -17.03 -14.82
N THR A 563 -9.84 -18.25 -14.43
CA THR A 563 -9.15 -19.18 -15.35
C THR A 563 -10.09 -19.70 -16.42
N ILE A 564 -11.34 -20.04 -16.08
CA ILE A 564 -12.38 -20.45 -17.05
C ILE A 564 -12.68 -19.32 -18.03
N ALA A 565 -12.87 -18.09 -17.53
CA ALA A 565 -13.12 -16.93 -18.37
C ALA A 565 -11.93 -16.65 -19.31
N SER A 566 -10.70 -16.75 -18.80
CA SER A 566 -9.48 -16.61 -19.61
C SER A 566 -9.39 -17.65 -20.71
N ALA A 567 -9.64 -18.92 -20.39
CA ALA A 567 -9.64 -20.03 -21.35
C ALA A 567 -10.66 -19.79 -22.48
N LYS A 568 -11.88 -19.36 -22.13
CA LYS A 568 -12.95 -19.04 -23.07
C LYS A 568 -12.57 -17.86 -23.99
N ILE A 569 -12.04 -16.76 -23.43
CA ILE A 569 -11.63 -15.58 -24.21
C ILE A 569 -10.49 -15.94 -25.17
N LEU A 570 -9.55 -16.78 -24.73
CA LEU A 570 -8.40 -17.21 -25.53
C LEU A 570 -8.69 -18.40 -26.44
N ALA A 571 -9.90 -18.99 -26.37
CA ALA A 571 -10.33 -20.19 -27.09
C ALA A 571 -9.34 -21.37 -26.91
N MET A 572 -9.05 -21.72 -25.63
CA MET A 572 -8.10 -22.78 -25.29
C MET A 572 -8.48 -23.52 -24.01
N ASP A 573 -7.92 -24.73 -23.80
CA ASP A 573 -8.02 -25.53 -22.57
C ASP A 573 -9.48 -25.88 -22.11
N ASP A 574 -10.41 -26.15 -23.04
CA ASP A 574 -11.82 -26.43 -22.74
C ASP A 574 -11.99 -27.56 -21.71
N SER A 575 -11.18 -28.62 -21.76
CA SER A 575 -11.25 -29.74 -20.82
C SER A 575 -10.83 -29.32 -19.40
N LEU A 576 -9.88 -28.40 -19.27
CA LEU A 576 -9.52 -27.84 -17.96
C LEU A 576 -10.65 -26.95 -17.45
N ALA A 577 -11.22 -26.10 -18.30
CA ALA A 577 -12.33 -25.21 -17.96
C ALA A 577 -13.52 -26.01 -17.43
N GLN A 578 -13.85 -27.14 -18.06
CA GLN A 578 -14.89 -28.05 -17.58
C GLN A 578 -14.57 -28.61 -16.18
N ARG A 579 -13.38 -29.16 -15.97
CA ARG A 579 -12.95 -29.68 -14.66
C ARG A 579 -12.98 -28.63 -13.56
N LEU A 580 -12.57 -27.39 -13.88
CA LEU A 580 -12.63 -26.27 -12.95
C LEU A 580 -14.07 -25.90 -12.59
N SER A 581 -14.98 -25.94 -13.56
CA SER A 581 -16.41 -25.70 -13.35
C SER A 581 -17.03 -26.75 -12.43
N GLU A 582 -16.73 -28.03 -12.67
CA GLU A 582 -17.18 -29.15 -11.83
C GLU A 582 -16.64 -29.05 -10.40
N ALA A 583 -15.36 -28.70 -10.23
CA ALA A 583 -14.75 -28.51 -8.90
C ALA A 583 -15.32 -27.26 -8.19
N SER A 584 -15.53 -26.16 -8.92
CA SER A 584 -16.11 -24.94 -8.36
C SER A 584 -17.53 -25.16 -7.82
N ALA A 585 -18.34 -26.00 -8.48
CA ALA A 585 -19.69 -26.36 -8.02
C ALA A 585 -19.69 -27.16 -6.71
N LYS A 586 -18.56 -27.80 -6.38
CA LYS A 586 -18.38 -28.58 -5.14
C LYS A 586 -17.69 -27.78 -4.03
N LEU A 587 -17.29 -26.55 -4.25
CA LEU A 587 -16.73 -25.73 -3.17
C LEU A 587 -17.81 -25.35 -2.16
N PRO A 588 -17.52 -25.26 -0.85
CA PRO A 588 -18.46 -24.76 0.15
C PRO A 588 -19.02 -23.38 -0.26
N PRO A 589 -20.35 -23.17 -0.19
CA PRO A 589 -20.93 -21.86 -0.43
C PRO A 589 -20.57 -20.87 0.67
N ASN A 590 -20.74 -19.56 0.43
CA ASN A 590 -20.77 -18.59 1.51
C ASN A 590 -21.95 -18.90 2.43
N ARG A 591 -21.73 -19.02 3.75
CA ARG A 591 -22.74 -19.47 4.72
C ARG A 591 -23.01 -18.44 5.79
N ILE A 592 -24.27 -18.33 6.18
CA ILE A 592 -24.71 -17.49 7.29
C ILE A 592 -24.89 -18.39 8.52
N GLY A 593 -24.24 -18.02 9.63
CA GLY A 593 -24.33 -18.73 10.88
C GLY A 593 -25.65 -18.50 11.62
N SER A 594 -25.87 -19.25 12.69
CA SER A 594 -27.09 -19.15 13.53
C SER A 594 -27.26 -17.76 14.16
N ASP A 595 -26.17 -17.01 14.33
CA ASP A 595 -26.13 -15.61 14.81
C ASP A 595 -26.39 -14.58 13.71
N GLY A 596 -26.56 -15.03 12.46
CA GLY A 596 -26.80 -14.18 11.29
C GLY A 596 -25.57 -13.50 10.72
N ARG A 597 -24.35 -13.83 11.16
CA ARG A 597 -23.08 -13.38 10.61
C ARG A 597 -22.61 -14.30 9.48
N LEU A 598 -21.72 -13.82 8.64
CA LEU A 598 -21.02 -14.65 7.68
C LEU A 598 -20.04 -15.59 8.44
N MET A 599 -20.13 -16.89 8.19
CA MET A 599 -19.26 -17.87 8.84
C MET A 599 -17.82 -17.73 8.34
N GLU A 600 -16.86 -17.73 9.26
CA GLU A 600 -15.42 -17.66 8.94
C GLU A 600 -14.83 -19.05 8.67
N TRP A 601 -15.34 -20.06 9.34
CA TRP A 601 -14.92 -21.45 9.23
C TRP A 601 -16.05 -22.35 8.74
N LEU A 602 -15.69 -23.58 8.39
CA LEU A 602 -16.65 -24.58 7.93
C LEU A 602 -17.67 -24.97 9.01
N GLY A 603 -17.29 -24.96 10.28
CA GLY A 603 -18.17 -25.11 11.45
C GLY A 603 -18.51 -23.78 12.11
N GLU A 604 -19.62 -23.76 12.86
CA GLU A 604 -19.94 -22.64 13.75
C GLU A 604 -19.08 -22.74 15.02
N TYR A 605 -18.03 -21.94 15.09
CA TYR A 605 -17.13 -21.88 16.24
C TYR A 605 -17.21 -20.52 16.92
N GLU A 606 -16.89 -20.51 18.22
CA GLU A 606 -16.65 -19.26 18.95
C GLU A 606 -15.27 -18.75 18.57
N GLU A 607 -15.17 -17.47 18.22
CA GLU A 607 -13.91 -16.79 17.90
C GLU A 607 -13.06 -16.62 19.17
N GLU A 608 -11.73 -16.83 19.09
CA GLU A 608 -10.82 -16.48 20.17
C GLU A 608 -10.81 -14.97 20.38
N ASP A 609 -10.68 -14.22 19.28
CA ASP A 609 -10.73 -12.76 19.29
C ASP A 609 -11.83 -12.24 18.36
N PRO A 610 -13.00 -11.87 18.92
CA PRO A 610 -14.11 -11.32 18.13
C PRO A 610 -13.79 -9.97 17.48
N HIS A 611 -12.79 -9.24 17.97
CA HIS A 611 -12.34 -7.95 17.47
C HIS A 611 -11.04 -8.06 16.69
N HIS A 612 -10.69 -9.25 16.23
CA HIS A 612 -9.46 -9.52 15.51
C HIS A 612 -9.29 -8.55 14.32
N ARG A 613 -8.05 -8.09 14.12
CA ARG A 613 -7.72 -7.13 13.05
C ARG A 613 -7.98 -7.66 11.64
N HIS A 614 -7.88 -8.98 11.41
CA HIS A 614 -8.24 -9.59 10.14
C HIS A 614 -9.74 -9.87 10.03
N SER A 615 -10.29 -9.68 8.83
CA SER A 615 -11.66 -10.01 8.46
C SER A 615 -11.68 -10.86 7.18
N SER A 616 -10.86 -11.91 7.17
CA SER A 616 -10.51 -12.72 5.99
C SER A 616 -11.72 -13.35 5.30
N HIS A 617 -12.74 -13.77 6.06
CA HIS A 617 -13.98 -14.32 5.53
C HIS A 617 -14.82 -13.32 4.74
N LEU A 618 -14.49 -12.01 4.81
CA LEU A 618 -15.13 -10.95 4.03
C LEU A 618 -14.42 -10.66 2.71
N TYR A 619 -13.43 -11.45 2.32
CA TYR A 619 -12.77 -11.32 1.02
C TYR A 619 -13.77 -11.23 -0.14
N GLY A 620 -14.83 -12.04 -0.11
CA GLY A 620 -15.87 -12.05 -1.12
C GLY A 620 -16.68 -10.75 -1.25
N LEU A 621 -16.65 -9.87 -0.23
CA LEU A 621 -17.21 -8.52 -0.27
C LEU A 621 -16.20 -7.53 -0.88
N HIS A 622 -14.95 -7.56 -0.40
CA HIS A 622 -13.85 -6.76 -0.95
C HIS A 622 -12.48 -7.44 -0.69
N PRO A 623 -11.60 -7.56 -1.69
CA PRO A 623 -11.71 -7.07 -3.08
C PRO A 623 -12.57 -7.93 -4.01
N GLY A 624 -12.96 -9.14 -3.58
CA GLY A 624 -13.83 -10.00 -4.37
C GLY A 624 -15.18 -9.38 -4.73
N ASN A 625 -16.01 -10.17 -5.42
CA ASN A 625 -17.31 -9.72 -5.94
C ASN A 625 -18.44 -10.73 -5.70
N GLN A 626 -18.25 -11.66 -4.76
CA GLN A 626 -19.21 -12.73 -4.48
C GLN A 626 -20.33 -12.28 -3.52
N ILE A 627 -20.09 -11.17 -2.82
CA ILE A 627 -21.02 -10.59 -1.86
C ILE A 627 -21.30 -9.15 -2.28
N THR A 628 -22.51 -8.88 -2.72
CA THR A 628 -22.93 -7.54 -3.16
C THR A 628 -24.36 -7.24 -2.67
N PRO A 629 -24.69 -5.97 -2.34
CA PRO A 629 -26.05 -5.59 -1.97
C PRO A 629 -27.09 -5.91 -3.06
N GLU A 630 -26.70 -5.85 -4.34
CA GLU A 630 -27.58 -6.01 -5.48
C GLU A 630 -27.87 -7.46 -5.83
N GLN A 631 -26.89 -8.36 -5.74
CA GLN A 631 -26.98 -9.72 -6.24
C GLN A 631 -27.10 -10.76 -5.12
N THR A 632 -26.55 -10.47 -3.92
CA THR A 632 -26.55 -11.35 -2.76
C THR A 632 -26.90 -10.59 -1.47
N PRO A 633 -28.10 -9.96 -1.39
CA PRO A 633 -28.46 -9.05 -0.28
C PRO A 633 -28.38 -9.72 1.11
N ASP A 634 -28.74 -11.00 1.22
CA ASP A 634 -28.68 -11.73 2.49
C ASP A 634 -27.23 -11.92 2.97
N LEU A 635 -26.31 -12.23 2.05
CA LEU A 635 -24.88 -12.31 2.36
C LEU A 635 -24.31 -10.95 2.70
N ALA A 636 -24.72 -9.88 2.01
CA ALA A 636 -24.31 -8.51 2.33
C ALA A 636 -24.81 -8.10 3.73
N ALA A 637 -26.03 -8.46 4.11
CA ALA A 637 -26.54 -8.22 5.46
C ALA A 637 -25.77 -9.02 6.52
N ALA A 638 -25.39 -10.26 6.24
CA ALA A 638 -24.56 -11.08 7.11
C ALA A 638 -23.12 -10.53 7.25
N ALA A 639 -22.54 -10.03 6.15
CA ALA A 639 -21.24 -9.38 6.16
C ALA A 639 -21.26 -8.10 7.01
N ARG A 640 -22.33 -7.28 6.93
CA ARG A 640 -22.55 -6.12 7.79
C ARG A 640 -22.51 -6.50 9.27
N LYS A 641 -23.25 -7.54 9.68
CA LYS A 641 -23.25 -8.03 11.06
C LYS A 641 -21.86 -8.53 11.50
N SER A 642 -21.09 -9.15 10.58
CA SER A 642 -19.71 -9.55 10.86
C SER A 642 -18.81 -8.34 11.13
N LEU A 643 -18.94 -7.26 10.34
CA LEU A 643 -18.21 -6.01 10.53
C LEU A 643 -18.60 -5.31 11.83
N GLU A 644 -19.89 -5.23 12.15
CA GLU A 644 -20.39 -4.69 13.41
C GLU A 644 -19.80 -5.45 14.61
N ARG A 645 -19.68 -6.78 14.52
CA ARG A 645 -19.04 -7.60 15.56
C ARG A 645 -17.53 -7.35 15.66
N ARG A 646 -16.81 -7.21 14.51
CA ARG A 646 -15.38 -6.86 14.47
C ARG A 646 -15.10 -5.48 15.06
N GLY A 647 -16.07 -4.55 14.96
CA GLY A 647 -15.95 -3.16 15.42
C GLY A 647 -14.99 -2.33 14.57
N ASP A 648 -14.82 -1.07 14.94
CA ASP A 648 -14.10 -0.05 14.16
C ASP A 648 -12.62 0.11 14.56
N GLY A 649 -12.16 -0.59 15.57
CA GLY A 649 -10.76 -0.64 15.99
C GLY A 649 -9.89 -1.44 15.05
N GLY A 650 -8.60 -1.42 15.30
CA GLY A 650 -7.59 -2.21 14.60
C GLY A 650 -6.42 -1.40 14.08
N THR A 651 -5.47 -2.08 13.46
CA THR A 651 -4.27 -1.50 12.85
C THR A 651 -4.62 -0.66 11.62
N GLY A 652 -3.68 0.14 11.12
CA GLY A 652 -3.95 1.02 9.97
C GLY A 652 -4.51 0.29 8.75
N TRP A 653 -3.88 -0.80 8.30
CA TRP A 653 -4.39 -1.58 7.17
C TRP A 653 -5.75 -2.23 7.46
N SER A 654 -6.02 -2.63 8.71
CA SER A 654 -7.31 -3.20 9.09
C SER A 654 -8.43 -2.16 8.98
N ARG A 655 -8.20 -0.94 9.47
CA ARG A 655 -9.12 0.19 9.30
C ARG A 655 -9.32 0.53 7.83
N ALA A 656 -8.25 0.57 7.04
CA ALA A 656 -8.31 0.82 5.60
C ALA A 656 -9.14 -0.25 4.86
N TRP A 657 -9.00 -1.54 5.23
CA TRP A 657 -9.84 -2.60 4.66
C TRP A 657 -11.32 -2.40 5.00
N LYS A 658 -11.60 -2.02 6.25
CA LYS A 658 -12.98 -1.75 6.70
C LYS A 658 -13.60 -0.55 5.98
N VAL A 659 -12.82 0.50 5.62
CA VAL A 659 -13.31 1.58 4.73
C VAL A 659 -13.86 1.00 3.43
N ASN A 660 -13.08 0.11 2.79
CA ASN A 660 -13.49 -0.55 1.53
C ASN A 660 -14.73 -1.44 1.72
N PHE A 661 -14.82 -2.20 2.81
CA PHE A 661 -15.99 -3.03 3.11
C PHE A 661 -17.28 -2.20 3.24
N TRP A 662 -17.24 -1.12 4.03
CA TRP A 662 -18.42 -0.26 4.22
C TRP A 662 -18.78 0.50 2.95
N ALA A 663 -17.79 0.90 2.12
CA ALA A 663 -18.06 1.46 0.80
C ALA A 663 -18.78 0.44 -0.11
N ARG A 664 -18.37 -0.85 -0.10
CA ARG A 664 -19.03 -1.94 -0.85
C ARG A 664 -20.42 -2.30 -0.32
N LEU A 665 -20.71 -2.03 0.95
CA LEU A 665 -22.05 -2.13 1.54
C LEU A 665 -22.90 -0.86 1.33
N HIS A 666 -22.40 0.11 0.56
CA HIS A 666 -23.04 1.40 0.26
C HIS A 666 -23.33 2.25 1.52
N ASP A 667 -22.53 2.05 2.56
CA ASP A 667 -22.62 2.83 3.80
C ASP A 667 -21.47 3.85 3.86
N GLY A 668 -21.65 4.96 3.14
CA GLY A 668 -20.64 6.01 3.03
C GLY A 668 -20.32 6.68 4.37
N ASN A 669 -21.33 6.85 5.24
CA ASN A 669 -21.12 7.47 6.54
C ASN A 669 -20.27 6.60 7.47
N HIS A 670 -20.49 5.28 7.47
CA HIS A 670 -19.65 4.37 8.25
C HIS A 670 -18.24 4.25 7.64
N ALA A 671 -18.14 4.19 6.31
CA ALA A 671 -16.84 4.22 5.61
C ALA A 671 -16.04 5.48 5.96
N PHE A 672 -16.67 6.64 6.05
CA PHE A 672 -16.04 7.89 6.46
C PHE A 672 -15.64 7.88 7.95
N THR A 673 -16.40 7.24 8.81
CA THR A 673 -16.01 7.03 10.23
C THR A 673 -14.71 6.23 10.32
N LEU A 674 -14.58 5.17 9.53
CA LEU A 674 -13.34 4.38 9.47
C LEU A 674 -12.17 5.18 8.84
N LEU A 675 -12.45 6.03 7.84
CA LEU A 675 -11.44 6.92 7.26
C LEU A 675 -10.96 7.94 8.29
N LYS A 676 -11.87 8.54 9.07
CA LYS A 676 -11.51 9.39 10.20
C LYS A 676 -10.61 8.66 11.19
N ASN A 677 -10.98 7.44 11.59
CA ASN A 677 -10.20 6.62 12.52
C ASN A 677 -8.82 6.26 11.93
N LEU A 678 -8.72 6.02 10.63
CA LEU A 678 -7.46 5.79 9.94
C LEU A 678 -6.55 7.03 9.97
N LEU A 679 -7.13 8.23 9.91
CA LEU A 679 -6.44 9.52 10.00
C LEU A 679 -6.23 10.01 11.44
N GLU A 680 -6.56 9.21 12.47
CA GLU A 680 -6.20 9.55 13.85
C GLU A 680 -4.68 9.66 14.00
N PRO A 681 -4.15 10.70 14.70
CA PRO A 681 -2.73 10.86 14.91
C PRO A 681 -2.10 9.68 15.65
N ALA A 682 -1.02 9.13 15.11
CA ALA A 682 -0.24 8.07 15.73
C ALA A 682 1.07 8.61 16.29
N PHE A 683 1.44 8.15 17.49
CA PHE A 683 2.64 8.60 18.21
C PHE A 683 3.60 7.45 18.54
N ASP A 684 3.11 6.21 18.57
CA ASP A 684 3.89 5.01 18.86
C ASP A 684 4.60 4.54 17.59
N THR A 685 5.92 4.53 17.59
CA THR A 685 6.77 4.09 16.46
C THR A 685 7.35 2.69 16.66
N GLU A 686 7.07 2.04 17.80
CA GLU A 686 7.49 0.69 18.10
C GLU A 686 6.37 -0.32 17.85
N LEU A 687 6.74 -1.60 17.75
CA LEU A 687 5.79 -2.69 17.51
C LEU A 687 4.81 -2.83 18.69
N ASN A 688 3.54 -2.59 18.41
CA ASN A 688 2.47 -2.67 19.38
C ASN A 688 1.19 -3.25 18.76
N TYR A 689 0.86 -4.50 19.11
CA TYR A 689 -0.35 -5.18 18.63
C TYR A 689 -1.61 -4.81 19.42
N THR A 690 -1.50 -4.09 20.52
CA THR A 690 -2.62 -3.74 21.40
C THR A 690 -3.14 -2.31 21.17
N SER A 691 -2.35 -1.45 20.52
CA SER A 691 -2.79 -0.11 20.12
C SER A 691 -3.55 -0.12 18.81
N ASN A 692 -4.46 0.83 18.65
CA ASN A 692 -5.05 1.12 17.37
C ASN A 692 -4.02 1.76 16.42
N GLY A 693 -4.12 1.47 15.14
CA GLY A 693 -3.39 2.16 14.09
C GLY A 693 -3.87 3.60 13.89
N GLY A 694 -3.24 4.30 12.98
CA GLY A 694 -3.55 5.70 12.68
C GLY A 694 -2.62 6.24 11.60
N THR A 695 -2.29 7.52 11.70
CA THR A 695 -1.48 8.23 10.71
C THR A 695 -0.40 9.07 11.41
N TYR A 696 0.85 8.92 10.95
CA TYR A 696 2.00 9.69 11.42
C TYR A 696 2.01 11.13 10.86
N PRO A 697 2.86 12.03 11.42
CA PRO A 697 2.90 13.44 11.01
C PRO A 697 3.11 13.69 9.52
N ASN A 698 3.82 12.79 8.79
CA ASN A 698 4.02 12.87 7.35
C ASN A 698 2.96 12.11 6.54
N LEU A 699 1.84 11.80 7.13
CA LEU A 699 0.73 11.01 6.58
C LEU A 699 1.05 9.53 6.31
N PHE A 700 2.17 9.00 6.74
CA PHE A 700 2.42 7.56 6.71
C PHE A 700 1.44 6.82 7.63
N CYS A 701 0.96 5.67 7.16
CA CYS A 701 0.07 4.82 7.94
C CYS A 701 0.82 4.10 9.07
N ALA A 702 0.18 4.03 10.22
CA ALA A 702 0.67 3.32 11.40
C ALA A 702 -0.07 2.00 11.62
N HIS A 703 0.69 0.93 11.68
CA HIS A 703 0.18 -0.33 12.27
C HIS A 703 -0.04 -0.17 13.80
N PRO A 704 0.81 0.35 14.78
CA PRO A 704 2.25 0.66 14.78
C PRO A 704 3.18 -0.56 14.71
N PRO A 705 4.43 -0.44 14.19
CA PRO A 705 5.05 0.73 13.60
C PRO A 705 4.51 1.04 12.20
N PHE A 706 5.24 1.90 11.45
CA PHE A 706 4.92 2.22 10.06
C PHE A 706 4.74 0.97 9.18
N GLN A 707 3.63 0.96 8.46
CA GLN A 707 3.33 0.08 7.32
C GLN A 707 2.59 0.87 6.25
N MET A 708 3.02 0.76 5.00
CA MET A 708 2.50 1.57 3.89
C MET A 708 1.12 1.14 3.38
N ASP A 709 0.74 -0.11 3.60
CA ASP A 709 -0.47 -0.73 3.06
C ASP A 709 -1.76 0.05 3.38
N GLY A 710 -1.91 0.57 4.60
CA GLY A 710 -3.07 1.35 4.99
C GLY A 710 -3.24 2.66 4.21
N ASN A 711 -2.14 3.28 3.74
CA ASN A 711 -2.21 4.45 2.86
C ASN A 711 -2.90 4.10 1.54
N TRP A 712 -2.49 3.00 0.91
CA TRP A 712 -3.06 2.55 -0.35
C TRP A 712 -4.47 1.99 -0.20
N GLY A 713 -4.72 1.25 0.89
CA GLY A 713 -6.06 0.77 1.23
C GLY A 713 -7.05 1.91 1.48
N GLY A 714 -6.61 2.99 2.15
CA GLY A 714 -7.43 4.20 2.36
C GLY A 714 -7.73 4.95 1.07
N CYS A 715 -6.71 5.11 0.20
CA CYS A 715 -6.87 5.69 -1.14
C CYS A 715 -7.89 4.90 -1.99
N ALA A 716 -7.75 3.57 -2.03
CA ALA A 716 -8.71 2.70 -2.73
C ALA A 716 -10.11 2.78 -2.13
N GLY A 717 -10.22 2.88 -0.79
CA GLY A 717 -11.50 3.02 -0.09
C GLY A 717 -12.23 4.31 -0.45
N ILE A 718 -11.52 5.43 -0.56
CA ILE A 718 -12.10 6.69 -1.05
C ILE A 718 -12.57 6.51 -2.50
N ALA A 719 -11.78 5.89 -3.37
CA ALA A 719 -12.19 5.60 -4.74
C ALA A 719 -13.44 4.70 -4.79
N GLU A 720 -13.55 3.68 -3.93
CA GLU A 720 -14.72 2.79 -3.83
C GLU A 720 -16.00 3.52 -3.33
N MET A 721 -15.85 4.59 -2.55
CA MET A 721 -17.02 5.43 -2.21
C MET A 721 -17.57 6.17 -3.44
N LEU A 722 -16.72 6.48 -4.41
CA LEU A 722 -17.02 7.33 -5.59
C LEU A 722 -17.40 6.51 -6.82
N LEU A 723 -16.74 5.35 -7.04
CA LEU A 723 -16.92 4.55 -8.25
C LEU A 723 -16.73 3.07 -7.94
N GLN A 724 -17.72 2.26 -8.30
CA GLN A 724 -17.61 0.80 -8.24
C GLN A 724 -17.93 0.17 -9.59
N SER A 725 -17.27 -0.96 -9.92
CA SER A 725 -17.54 -1.68 -11.16
C SER A 725 -17.39 -3.21 -11.02
N HIS A 726 -17.26 -3.73 -9.80
CA HIS A 726 -17.02 -5.13 -9.49
C HIS A 726 -18.24 -6.04 -9.75
N ALA A 727 -19.45 -5.49 -9.71
CA ALA A 727 -20.69 -6.27 -9.84
C ALA A 727 -21.16 -6.43 -11.31
N GLY A 728 -20.30 -6.12 -12.29
CA GLY A 728 -20.59 -6.23 -13.72
C GLY A 728 -21.33 -5.01 -14.29
N PHE A 729 -21.34 -3.90 -13.59
CA PHE A 729 -21.87 -2.61 -14.03
C PHE A 729 -21.11 -1.46 -13.34
N ILE A 730 -21.13 -0.29 -13.94
CA ILE A 730 -20.60 0.94 -13.37
C ILE A 730 -21.62 1.49 -12.37
N HIS A 731 -21.19 1.71 -11.13
CA HIS A 731 -21.99 2.34 -10.09
C HIS A 731 -21.34 3.66 -9.68
N LEU A 732 -21.98 4.76 -10.05
CA LEU A 732 -21.52 6.12 -9.80
C LEU A 732 -21.94 6.56 -8.39
N ILE A 733 -21.01 7.10 -7.61
CA ILE A 733 -21.20 7.64 -6.26
C ILE A 733 -22.00 6.72 -5.31
N PRO A 734 -21.67 5.39 -5.25
CA PRO A 734 -22.48 4.41 -4.54
C PRO A 734 -22.51 4.61 -3.02
N ALA A 735 -21.50 5.26 -2.44
CA ALA A 735 -21.30 5.34 -0.99
C ALA A 735 -20.81 6.72 -0.53
N LEU A 736 -21.48 7.81 -0.98
CA LEU A 736 -21.12 9.15 -0.54
C LEU A 736 -21.50 9.36 0.94
N PRO A 737 -20.54 9.75 1.79
CA PRO A 737 -20.82 10.21 3.15
C PRO A 737 -21.49 11.60 3.11
N ASP A 738 -22.02 12.03 4.25
CA ASP A 738 -22.64 13.36 4.36
C ASP A 738 -21.63 14.51 4.21
N GLN A 739 -20.33 14.23 4.47
CA GLN A 739 -19.20 15.14 4.27
C GLN A 739 -18.92 15.43 2.79
N PHE A 740 -19.20 14.47 1.90
CA PHE A 740 -19.01 14.61 0.45
C PHE A 740 -20.31 15.05 -0.24
N ARG A 741 -20.96 16.07 0.32
CA ARG A 741 -22.25 16.54 -0.17
C ARG A 741 -22.19 17.02 -1.63
N ASP A 742 -21.16 17.78 -1.93
CA ASP A 742 -20.86 18.32 -3.26
C ASP A 742 -19.45 17.88 -3.66
N GLY A 743 -19.16 17.80 -4.95
CA GLY A 743 -17.81 17.49 -5.41
C GLY A 743 -17.77 16.97 -6.83
N SER A 744 -16.57 16.61 -7.23
CA SER A 744 -16.30 15.97 -8.51
C SER A 744 -15.11 15.04 -8.44
N PHE A 745 -15.07 14.06 -9.34
CA PHE A 745 -13.84 13.34 -9.65
C PHE A 745 -13.61 13.26 -11.16
N ARG A 746 -12.34 13.16 -11.55
CA ARG A 746 -11.92 13.02 -12.95
C ARG A 746 -10.98 11.84 -13.07
N GLY A 747 -11.15 11.07 -14.15
CA GLY A 747 -10.15 10.10 -14.62
C GLY A 747 -10.07 8.79 -13.85
N LEU A 748 -10.99 8.48 -12.92
CA LEU A 748 -11.06 7.16 -12.30
C LEU A 748 -11.37 6.09 -13.36
N ARG A 749 -10.90 4.86 -13.11
CA ARG A 749 -11.10 3.75 -14.05
C ARG A 749 -12.19 2.80 -13.56
N ALA A 750 -12.92 2.23 -14.51
CA ALA A 750 -13.84 1.14 -14.25
C ALA A 750 -13.50 -0.07 -15.12
N ARG A 751 -13.83 -1.28 -14.64
CA ARG A 751 -13.68 -2.52 -15.37
C ARG A 751 -14.40 -2.47 -16.71
N GLY A 752 -13.88 -3.15 -17.72
CA GLY A 752 -14.41 -3.09 -19.08
C GLY A 752 -13.72 -2.06 -19.98
N GLY A 753 -12.63 -1.43 -19.50
CA GLY A 753 -11.85 -0.48 -20.30
C GLY A 753 -12.38 0.95 -20.24
N PHE A 754 -13.02 1.38 -19.17
CA PHE A 754 -13.60 2.70 -19.06
C PHE A 754 -12.79 3.66 -18.21
N THR A 755 -12.73 4.93 -18.62
CA THR A 755 -12.31 6.07 -17.79
C THR A 755 -13.54 6.88 -17.46
N VAL A 756 -13.76 7.19 -16.19
CA VAL A 756 -14.99 7.77 -15.67
C VAL A 756 -14.69 9.07 -14.94
N SER A 757 -15.55 10.06 -15.17
CA SER A 757 -15.58 11.33 -14.42
C SER A 757 -17.01 11.64 -14.02
N ALA A 758 -17.23 12.25 -12.87
CA ALA A 758 -18.55 12.62 -12.41
C ALA A 758 -18.55 13.92 -11.59
N ASP A 759 -19.66 14.65 -11.70
CA ASP A 759 -19.98 15.81 -10.88
C ASP A 759 -21.26 15.52 -10.10
N TRP A 760 -21.30 15.93 -8.83
CA TRP A 760 -22.50 15.80 -8.00
C TRP A 760 -22.69 17.03 -7.12
N LYS A 761 -23.93 17.25 -6.73
CA LYS A 761 -24.33 18.28 -5.79
C LYS A 761 -25.44 17.75 -4.90
N GLU A 762 -25.39 18.05 -3.61
CA GLU A 762 -26.35 17.54 -2.62
C GLU A 762 -26.50 16.00 -2.71
N LYS A 763 -25.36 15.31 -2.92
CA LYS A 763 -25.26 13.84 -3.10
C LYS A 763 -26.04 13.31 -4.32
N LYS A 764 -26.42 14.17 -5.29
CA LYS A 764 -27.09 13.81 -6.55
C LYS A 764 -26.18 14.05 -7.73
N LEU A 765 -26.10 13.06 -8.62
CA LEU A 765 -25.37 13.21 -9.88
C LEU A 765 -25.91 14.38 -10.70
N LEU A 766 -24.99 15.19 -11.23
CA LEU A 766 -25.23 16.23 -12.20
C LEU A 766 -24.83 15.79 -13.59
N LYS A 767 -23.64 15.24 -13.71
CA LYS A 767 -23.05 14.85 -14.97
C LYS A 767 -22.11 13.65 -14.76
N ALA A 768 -22.04 12.79 -15.76
CA ALA A 768 -21.00 11.76 -15.86
C ALA A 768 -20.43 11.74 -17.27
N LEU A 769 -19.11 11.51 -17.36
CA LEU A 769 -18.39 11.27 -18.61
C LEU A 769 -17.76 9.89 -18.53
N ILE A 770 -17.94 9.07 -19.57
CA ILE A 770 -17.41 7.72 -19.65
C ILE A 770 -16.73 7.57 -21.00
N GLU A 771 -15.40 7.43 -20.99
CA GLU A 771 -14.59 7.20 -22.19
C GLU A 771 -14.23 5.71 -22.29
N ALA A 772 -14.41 5.13 -23.46
CA ALA A 772 -14.08 3.73 -23.73
C ALA A 772 -12.68 3.58 -24.32
N SER A 773 -11.79 2.83 -23.68
CA SER A 773 -10.46 2.50 -24.21
C SER A 773 -10.43 1.31 -25.17
N CYS A 774 -11.53 0.58 -25.26
CA CYS A 774 -11.78 -0.54 -26.19
C CYS A 774 -13.27 -0.62 -26.54
N ASP A 775 -13.61 -1.40 -27.54
CA ASP A 775 -15.02 -1.70 -27.85
C ASP A 775 -15.64 -2.46 -26.67
N SER A 776 -16.66 -1.87 -26.04
CA SER A 776 -17.25 -2.42 -24.83
C SER A 776 -18.70 -1.96 -24.64
N GLU A 777 -19.46 -2.71 -23.86
CA GLU A 777 -20.79 -2.33 -23.41
C GLU A 777 -20.70 -1.68 -22.03
N ALA A 778 -21.05 -0.41 -21.94
CA ALA A 778 -21.15 0.31 -20.67
C ALA A 778 -22.54 0.06 -20.07
N ARG A 779 -22.59 -0.70 -18.97
CA ARG A 779 -23.80 -0.95 -18.17
C ARG A 779 -23.68 -0.15 -16.89
N ILE A 780 -24.61 0.80 -16.66
CA ILE A 780 -24.52 1.77 -15.57
C ILE A 780 -25.71 1.59 -14.64
N ASN A 781 -25.47 1.41 -13.36
CA ASN A 781 -26.52 1.35 -12.34
C ASN A 781 -27.11 2.74 -12.14
N TYR A 782 -28.42 2.86 -12.29
CA TYR A 782 -29.16 4.10 -12.17
C TYR A 782 -30.49 3.90 -11.46
N ALA A 783 -30.65 4.50 -10.31
CA ALA A 783 -31.86 4.40 -9.48
C ALA A 783 -32.78 5.63 -9.55
N GLY A 784 -32.51 6.57 -10.47
CA GLY A 784 -33.28 7.79 -10.61
C GLY A 784 -34.61 7.59 -11.32
N GLU A 785 -35.61 8.45 -11.01
CA GLU A 785 -36.94 8.39 -11.60
C GLU A 785 -36.96 8.91 -13.06
N THR A 786 -36.07 9.84 -13.40
CA THR A 786 -35.98 10.48 -14.73
C THR A 786 -34.74 10.08 -15.45
N LEU A 787 -34.85 9.61 -16.70
CA LEU A 787 -33.71 9.23 -17.51
C LEU A 787 -32.82 10.45 -17.81
N PRO A 788 -31.48 10.31 -17.74
CA PRO A 788 -30.56 11.38 -18.12
C PRO A 788 -30.62 11.63 -19.63
N SER A 789 -30.28 12.84 -20.05
CA SER A 789 -29.92 13.06 -21.44
C SER A 789 -28.55 12.47 -21.74
N ALA A 790 -28.42 11.86 -22.92
CA ALA A 790 -27.20 11.18 -23.30
C ALA A 790 -26.68 11.63 -24.66
N THR A 791 -25.35 11.82 -24.76
CA THR A 791 -24.68 12.02 -26.03
C THR A 791 -23.47 11.10 -26.15
N ILE A 792 -23.19 10.61 -27.37
CA ILE A 792 -21.92 9.94 -27.70
C ILE A 792 -21.18 10.83 -28.69
N ASN A 793 -19.96 11.24 -28.33
CA ASN A 793 -19.14 12.19 -29.13
C ASN A 793 -19.92 13.48 -29.50
N GLY A 794 -20.71 14.01 -28.56
CA GLY A 794 -21.54 15.23 -28.74
C GLY A 794 -22.81 15.02 -29.53
N LYS A 795 -23.12 13.82 -30.04
CA LYS A 795 -24.36 13.49 -30.76
C LYS A 795 -25.34 12.83 -29.82
N THR A 796 -26.57 13.36 -29.77
CA THR A 796 -27.66 12.79 -28.95
C THR A 796 -27.84 11.30 -29.29
N THR A 797 -27.91 10.49 -28.26
CA THR A 797 -28.17 9.04 -28.37
C THR A 797 -29.38 8.65 -27.52
N ARG A 798 -30.05 7.58 -27.94
CA ARG A 798 -31.15 7.03 -27.17
C ARG A 798 -30.64 6.32 -25.93
N VAL A 799 -31.23 6.62 -24.77
CA VAL A 799 -30.99 5.87 -23.53
C VAL A 799 -31.82 4.59 -23.57
N THR A 800 -31.14 3.46 -23.48
CA THR A 800 -31.77 2.14 -23.36
C THR A 800 -31.69 1.67 -21.91
N THR A 801 -32.81 1.16 -21.39
CA THR A 801 -32.88 0.67 -20.00
C THR A 801 -33.18 -0.83 -19.97
N ASP A 802 -32.53 -1.54 -19.06
CA ASP A 802 -32.86 -2.90 -18.66
C ASP A 802 -33.05 -2.90 -17.13
N GLY A 803 -34.30 -2.76 -16.70
CA GLY A 803 -34.62 -2.55 -15.29
C GLY A 803 -34.01 -1.25 -14.78
N LYS A 804 -33.05 -1.38 -13.80
CA LYS A 804 -32.35 -0.24 -13.21
C LYS A 804 -31.04 0.14 -13.90
N PHE A 805 -30.74 -0.49 -15.04
CA PHE A 805 -29.46 -0.26 -15.73
C PHE A 805 -29.67 0.55 -17.02
N LEU A 806 -28.75 1.50 -17.26
CA LEU A 806 -28.60 2.16 -18.56
C LEU A 806 -27.53 1.42 -19.33
N THR A 807 -27.79 1.12 -20.60
CA THR A 807 -26.87 0.33 -21.44
C THR A 807 -26.50 1.09 -22.72
N PHE A 808 -25.18 1.16 -23.00
CA PHE A 808 -24.62 1.81 -24.18
C PHE A 808 -23.52 0.96 -24.79
N SER A 809 -23.62 0.70 -26.09
CA SER A 809 -22.52 0.10 -26.87
C SER A 809 -21.55 1.19 -27.29
N LEU A 810 -20.32 1.15 -26.80
CA LEU A 810 -19.28 2.14 -27.07
C LEU A 810 -18.14 1.47 -27.87
N ARG A 811 -17.60 2.23 -28.82
CA ARG A 811 -16.36 1.86 -29.54
C ARG A 811 -15.16 2.48 -28.83
N LYS A 812 -13.99 1.95 -29.10
CA LYS A 812 -12.74 2.55 -28.62
C LYS A 812 -12.66 4.04 -29.01
N GLY A 813 -12.43 4.89 -28.02
CA GLY A 813 -12.35 6.35 -28.16
C GLY A 813 -13.69 7.08 -28.09
N ASP A 814 -14.83 6.37 -27.95
CA ASP A 814 -16.12 7.03 -27.74
C ASP A 814 -16.19 7.66 -26.35
N LEU A 815 -16.73 8.87 -26.29
CA LEU A 815 -17.02 9.62 -25.07
C LEU A 815 -18.54 9.71 -24.89
N LEU A 816 -19.05 8.94 -23.92
CA LEU A 816 -20.44 9.02 -23.47
C LEU A 816 -20.55 10.15 -22.43
N SER A 817 -21.47 11.08 -22.64
CA SER A 817 -21.84 12.12 -21.67
C SER A 817 -23.28 11.91 -21.22
N LEU A 818 -23.48 11.81 -19.90
CA LEU A 818 -24.78 11.74 -19.25
C LEU A 818 -25.01 13.02 -18.45
N VAL A 819 -26.19 13.66 -18.60
CA VAL A 819 -26.59 14.84 -17.82
C VAL A 819 -27.90 14.52 -17.12
N PHE A 820 -27.90 14.66 -15.79
CA PHE A 820 -29.01 14.34 -14.90
C PHE A 820 -29.76 15.62 -14.54
N SER A 821 -31.09 15.65 -14.74
CA SER A 821 -31.94 16.81 -14.38
C SER A 821 -32.15 16.86 -12.87
N GLN A 822 -32.00 18.03 -12.27
CA GLN A 822 -32.23 18.24 -10.83
C GLN A 822 -33.72 18.51 -10.50
N ASP A 823 -34.49 18.98 -11.49
CA ASP A 823 -35.93 19.24 -11.37
C ASP A 823 -36.68 18.48 -12.45
N GLY A 824 -37.86 17.93 -12.10
CA GLY A 824 -38.73 17.18 -13.01
C GLY A 824 -39.32 18.02 -14.17
N ALA A 825 -38.59 18.99 -14.70
CA ALA A 825 -38.94 19.69 -15.92
C ALA A 825 -38.49 18.88 -17.14
N PRO A 826 -39.41 18.51 -18.06
CA PRO A 826 -39.03 17.85 -19.29
C PRO A 826 -38.18 18.80 -20.13
N HIS A 827 -36.95 18.45 -20.41
CA HIS A 827 -36.25 19.11 -21.51
C HIS A 827 -36.97 18.73 -22.82
N LEU A 828 -37.73 19.66 -23.34
CA LEU A 828 -38.27 19.61 -24.70
C LEU A 828 -37.12 19.64 -25.73
N PRO A 829 -37.30 19.01 -26.88
CA PRO A 829 -36.26 18.55 -27.83
C PRO A 829 -35.40 19.64 -28.47
#